data_fe90647276f3b3fe3123ff1d64ef7e7b
#
_entry.id   fe90647276f3b3fe3123ff1d64ef7e7b
#
_cell.length_a   1.000
_cell.length_b   1.000
_cell.length_c   1.000
_cell.angle_alpha   90.00
_cell.angle_beta   90.00
_cell.angle_gamma   90.00
#
_symmetry.space_group_name_H-M   'P 1'
#
loop_
_entity.id
_entity.type
_entity.pdbx_description
1 polymer ?
#
loop_
_entity_poly.entity_id
_entity_poly.type
_entity_poly.pdbx_seq_one_letter_code
_entity_poly.pdbx_strand_id
1 'polypeptide(L)'
;SYDFSSYFTKTLGDDSLLGSSSDMTWAEFAARSVVRRDRNDPSIILWSLCNEVQEGTYWNNVGSYAGIAQNMINWIKEEDATRPTTSGDNNRGGDSRLVAVLNTILKNGGVVGFNYANTSSQLQNLASQYGGVILASETSSHVNSRGIYSTQATRANADGKFHLTSYDTSAVGWGITAHESIYNTYQSDSVAGEFVWTGFDYIGEPTPWNGTGSGSVSYSGAIPNSSYFGIVETSGFPKDSYYLYRSQWNKEENTLHLVTAWDSNNMLTSGGKTPIWVYSNAPKVELYRNGTLIGSTTRQAHTSAAGHTYYTYSSVSNNSNVCTVSNGNGSDATYAVFNVAFEKGTISAKAFDENGEEITEFEGNASVSTPDGATKLKVSADKTELVADGSSLAYVTVDVTDANGNLNTKATNTINFTLEGNGIIAGVDNGDQATTEKFQQASVLTDSTSARINAYAGKALVIIKSTKDAGDIKLNITSSGMTAQSITIQTKAAANTSSDAISSYRMSKHCYILSGSSSIPLPQSVEATFANGTTKNLPVTWNDYDKDALKKSKAIFQVTGSIKNGEEKIPVTMTIHVYSQIVTAQNYSGITAPDTMPTLPTVSMTYSKDGSAFEEFPVTWDTSKLTNTSFSKVGGLVTINGSVTALGETYPVTASIRVASPVYGESVNIAPDYLDLTQSCKSASDNLLAIVDGIRSDTNGGGSSSSLRWTNWNTRNDTDSPVITLTWATAHLVDQINLYYYTENVSTSQEPTSVKFEYSLNGSDFVEIDHEEAVKIPDVTTGSATDKISNGYSFK
;
A
#
# COMPACT_ATOMS: atom_id res chain seq x y z
N SER A 1 13.17 6.29 -5.84
CA SER A 1 13.67 7.07 -4.69
C SER A 1 13.35 8.54 -4.92
N TYR A 2 12.53 9.13 -4.10
CA TYR A 2 12.29 10.57 -4.17
C TYR A 2 13.56 11.29 -3.72
N ASP A 3 14.07 12.19 -4.55
CA ASP A 3 15.13 13.12 -4.15
C ASP A 3 14.50 14.23 -3.29
N PHE A 4 14.38 13.97 -1.98
CA PHE A 4 13.85 14.94 -1.04
C PHE A 4 14.70 16.19 -0.89
N SER A 5 15.92 16.23 -1.44
CA SER A 5 16.76 17.44 -1.41
C SER A 5 16.05 18.61 -2.09
N SER A 6 15.29 18.34 -3.14
CA SER A 6 14.52 19.34 -3.86
C SER A 6 13.42 19.99 -3.02
N TYR A 7 12.88 19.31 -2.02
CA TYR A 7 11.86 19.88 -1.12
C TYR A 7 12.36 21.05 -0.29
N PHE A 8 13.66 21.09 0.01
CA PHE A 8 14.28 22.17 0.79
C PHE A 8 14.79 23.31 -0.06
N THR A 9 14.91 23.12 -1.37
CA THR A 9 15.50 24.12 -2.29
C THR A 9 14.49 24.68 -3.25
N LYS A 10 13.50 23.89 -3.68
CA LYS A 10 12.43 24.37 -4.54
C LYS A 10 11.35 25.06 -3.74
N THR A 11 10.92 26.22 -4.25
CA THR A 11 9.77 26.93 -3.68
C THR A 11 8.47 26.43 -4.31
N LEU A 12 7.35 26.74 -3.67
CA LEU A 12 6.02 26.45 -4.22
C LEU A 12 5.80 27.13 -5.57
N GLY A 13 6.51 28.24 -5.86
CA GLY A 13 6.46 28.93 -7.14
C GLY A 13 7.17 28.19 -8.27
N ASP A 14 8.00 27.22 -7.97
CA ASP A 14 8.73 26.42 -8.97
C ASP A 14 7.93 25.21 -9.45
N ASP A 15 6.80 24.90 -8.81
CA ASP A 15 5.95 23.77 -9.14
C ASP A 15 4.49 24.19 -9.25
N SER A 16 3.87 23.94 -10.39
CA SER A 16 2.49 24.35 -10.71
C SER A 16 1.41 23.55 -9.99
N LEU A 17 1.76 22.43 -9.33
CA LEU A 17 0.76 21.51 -8.76
C LEU A 17 0.10 21.99 -7.48
N LEU A 18 0.78 22.79 -6.65
CA LEU A 18 0.24 23.23 -5.37
C LEU A 18 0.38 24.72 -5.14
N GLY A 19 0.75 25.47 -6.17
CA GLY A 19 0.88 26.94 -6.27
C GLY A 19 1.43 27.57 -5.00
N SER A 20 1.90 28.52 -4.98
CA SER A 20 2.65 29.64 -5.15
C SER A 20 2.93 30.46 -3.93
N SER A 21 4.06 30.27 -3.42
CA SER A 21 4.77 31.39 -2.84
C SER A 21 6.24 31.20 -3.22
N SER A 22 6.85 32.18 -3.85
CA SER A 22 8.29 32.18 -4.06
C SER A 22 9.08 32.26 -2.74
N ASP A 23 8.38 32.45 -1.63
CA ASP A 23 8.94 32.71 -0.31
C ASP A 23 8.86 31.50 0.60
N MET A 24 8.23 30.41 0.16
CA MET A 24 8.04 29.17 0.95
C MET A 24 8.54 27.95 0.19
N THR A 25 9.35 27.12 0.84
CA THR A 25 9.80 25.85 0.29
C THR A 25 8.74 24.76 0.45
N TRP A 26 8.85 23.69 -0.33
CA TRP A 26 7.98 22.52 -0.19
C TRP A 26 8.07 21.89 1.20
N ALA A 27 9.29 21.83 1.76
CA ALA A 27 9.50 21.28 3.11
C ALA A 27 8.77 22.11 4.18
N GLU A 28 8.83 23.44 4.08
CA GLU A 28 8.10 24.34 4.97
C GLU A 28 6.59 24.17 4.82
N PHE A 29 6.08 24.13 3.60
CA PHE A 29 4.67 23.94 3.31
C PHE A 29 4.16 22.60 3.89
N ALA A 30 4.90 21.52 3.66
CA ALA A 30 4.54 20.19 4.16
C ALA A 30 4.51 20.17 5.70
N ALA A 31 5.55 20.69 6.34
CA ALA A 31 5.62 20.73 7.81
C ALA A 31 4.45 21.53 8.43
N ARG A 32 4.18 22.74 7.91
CA ARG A 32 3.08 23.59 8.37
C ARG A 32 1.71 22.95 8.12
N SER A 33 1.53 22.35 6.94
CA SER A 33 0.24 21.75 6.53
C SER A 33 -0.15 20.56 7.39
N VAL A 34 0.80 19.69 7.72
CA VAL A 34 0.56 18.55 8.61
C VAL A 34 0.14 19.04 10.00
N VAL A 35 0.87 20.00 10.56
CA VAL A 35 0.57 20.54 11.89
C VAL A 35 -0.80 21.24 11.89
N ARG A 36 -1.09 22.08 10.91
CA ARG A 36 -2.38 22.77 10.78
C ARG A 36 -3.56 21.82 10.67
N ARG A 37 -3.38 20.73 9.91
CA ARG A 37 -4.42 19.72 9.75
C ARG A 37 -4.73 18.99 11.05
N ASP A 38 -3.69 18.61 11.81
CA ASP A 38 -3.81 17.61 12.86
C ASP A 38 -3.65 18.18 14.29
N ARG A 39 -3.23 19.46 14.48
CA ARG A 39 -2.96 20.03 15.81
C ARG A 39 -4.15 20.05 16.77
N ASN A 40 -5.37 19.96 16.26
CA ASN A 40 -6.58 19.90 17.08
C ASN A 40 -6.99 18.46 17.44
N ASP A 41 -6.23 17.46 16.96
CA ASP A 41 -6.44 16.08 17.35
C ASP A 41 -5.73 15.80 18.69
N PRO A 42 -6.46 15.44 19.76
CA PRO A 42 -5.86 15.22 21.08
C PRO A 42 -4.99 13.94 21.14
N SER A 43 -5.08 13.04 20.16
CA SER A 43 -4.23 11.85 20.09
C SER A 43 -2.80 12.17 19.65
N ILE A 44 -2.55 13.30 19.02
CA ILE A 44 -1.22 13.74 18.63
C ILE A 44 -0.44 14.20 19.86
N ILE A 45 0.66 13.56 20.16
CA ILE A 45 1.52 13.87 21.31
C ILE A 45 2.90 14.43 20.95
N LEU A 46 3.37 14.14 19.74
CA LEU A 46 4.70 14.50 19.23
C LEU A 46 4.63 14.83 17.75
N TRP A 47 5.51 15.71 17.28
CA TRP A 47 5.71 15.99 15.85
C TRP A 47 7.06 15.41 15.39
N SER A 48 7.03 14.42 14.49
CA SER A 48 8.25 13.87 13.93
C SER A 48 8.76 14.72 12.77
N LEU A 49 10.03 15.13 12.82
CA LEU A 49 10.68 15.90 11.76
C LEU A 49 10.98 15.05 10.54
N CYS A 50 11.41 13.81 10.77
CA CYS A 50 11.93 12.94 9.73
C CYS A 50 12.06 11.50 10.24
N ASN A 51 12.28 10.59 9.29
CA ASN A 51 12.64 9.21 9.57
C ASN A 51 13.84 8.79 8.72
N GLU A 52 14.85 8.18 9.34
CA GLU A 52 15.99 7.50 8.71
C GLU A 52 16.69 8.29 7.59
N VAL A 53 16.88 9.59 7.80
CA VAL A 53 17.37 10.52 6.76
C VAL A 53 18.77 10.23 6.23
N GLN A 54 19.49 9.30 6.82
CA GLN A 54 20.78 8.86 6.31
C GLN A 54 20.69 7.83 5.18
N GLU A 55 19.64 7.05 5.10
CA GLU A 55 19.49 5.96 4.12
C GLU A 55 19.36 6.46 2.68
N GLY A 56 19.05 7.73 2.53
CA GLY A 56 19.16 8.43 1.27
C GLY A 56 20.13 9.59 1.37
N THR A 57 20.44 10.20 0.26
CA THR A 57 21.22 11.42 0.22
C THR A 57 20.33 12.66 0.41
N TYR A 58 19.21 12.50 1.09
CA TYR A 58 18.07 13.42 1.11
C TYR A 58 18.43 14.84 1.56
N TRP A 59 19.34 14.96 2.53
CA TRP A 59 19.76 16.26 3.04
C TRP A 59 21.17 16.65 2.59
N ASN A 60 21.81 15.84 1.77
CA ASN A 60 23.07 16.20 1.18
C ASN A 60 22.89 17.39 0.23
N ASN A 61 23.80 18.33 0.28
CA ASN A 61 23.80 19.55 -0.56
C ASN A 61 22.68 20.59 -0.29
N VAL A 62 21.87 20.41 0.78
CA VAL A 62 20.78 21.36 1.12
C VAL A 62 21.14 22.30 2.27
N GLY A 63 22.25 22.08 2.92
CA GLY A 63 22.70 22.82 4.09
C GLY A 63 23.19 21.91 5.22
N SER A 64 23.42 22.48 6.39
CA SER A 64 23.76 21.66 7.55
C SER A 64 22.51 20.94 8.06
N TYR A 65 22.66 19.70 8.45
CA TYR A 65 21.57 18.90 9.02
C TYR A 65 20.95 19.54 10.27
N ALA A 66 21.78 20.13 11.14
CA ALA A 66 21.31 20.91 12.28
C ALA A 66 20.45 22.12 11.85
N GLY A 67 20.87 22.85 10.78
CA GLY A 67 20.14 23.99 10.26
C GLY A 67 18.79 23.59 9.68
N ILE A 68 18.73 22.51 8.94
CA ILE A 68 17.49 21.96 8.39
C ILE A 68 16.53 21.56 9.53
N ALA A 69 17.03 20.82 10.51
CA ALA A 69 16.25 20.42 11.69
C ALA A 69 15.71 21.64 12.47
N GLN A 70 16.55 22.67 12.65
CA GLN A 70 16.14 23.90 13.33
C GLN A 70 15.03 24.63 12.58
N ASN A 71 15.13 24.73 11.24
CA ASN A 71 14.09 25.35 10.43
C ASN A 71 12.77 24.59 10.54
N MET A 72 12.80 23.26 10.43
CA MET A 72 11.58 22.44 10.59
C MET A 72 10.96 22.60 11.97
N ILE A 73 11.77 22.61 13.03
CA ILE A 73 11.30 22.85 14.40
C ILE A 73 10.64 24.22 14.52
N ASN A 74 11.23 25.26 13.91
CA ASN A 74 10.66 26.60 13.95
C ASN A 74 9.31 26.63 13.25
N TRP A 75 9.18 26.07 12.05
CA TRP A 75 7.93 26.01 11.31
C TRP A 75 6.82 25.27 12.07
N ILE A 76 7.19 24.14 12.69
CA ILE A 76 6.25 23.36 13.52
C ILE A 76 5.81 24.20 14.75
N LYS A 77 6.75 24.81 15.45
CA LYS A 77 6.45 25.59 16.69
C LYS A 77 5.63 26.85 16.41
N GLU A 78 5.77 27.47 15.24
CA GLU A 78 4.93 28.58 14.83
C GLU A 78 3.45 28.17 14.64
N GLU A 79 3.20 26.92 14.29
CA GLU A 79 1.85 26.36 14.13
C GLU A 79 1.31 25.69 15.41
N ASP A 80 2.20 25.03 16.18
CA ASP A 80 1.91 24.38 17.45
C ASP A 80 3.16 24.36 18.35
N ALA A 81 3.18 25.25 19.33
CA ALA A 81 4.24 25.33 20.33
C ALA A 81 3.99 24.40 21.54
N THR A 82 2.89 23.68 21.58
CA THR A 82 2.47 22.90 22.77
C THR A 82 3.07 21.50 22.82
N ARG A 83 3.42 20.93 21.67
CA ARG A 83 3.93 19.57 21.55
C ARG A 83 5.42 19.55 21.21
N PRO A 84 6.17 18.63 21.81
CA PRO A 84 7.59 18.47 21.49
C PRO A 84 7.81 17.84 20.10
N THR A 85 9.01 18.02 19.55
CA THR A 85 9.42 17.40 18.30
C THR A 85 10.28 16.16 18.54
N THR A 86 10.30 15.25 17.58
CA THR A 86 11.09 14.02 17.58
C THR A 86 11.62 13.69 16.18
N SER A 87 12.37 12.61 16.05
CA SER A 87 12.77 11.97 14.81
C SER A 87 12.99 10.47 15.04
N GLY A 88 12.94 9.66 13.99
CA GLY A 88 13.37 8.26 14.00
C GLY A 88 14.79 8.13 13.44
N ASP A 89 15.76 7.70 14.24
CA ASP A 89 17.15 7.51 13.82
C ASP A 89 17.57 6.03 13.89
N ASN A 90 17.93 5.43 12.75
CA ASN A 90 18.42 4.05 12.67
C ASN A 90 19.94 3.94 12.75
N ASN A 91 20.67 5.06 12.74
CA ASN A 91 22.14 5.07 12.87
C ASN A 91 22.64 4.99 14.32
N ARG A 92 21.76 5.31 15.25
CA ARG A 92 22.05 5.22 16.69
C ARG A 92 23.30 5.99 17.13
N GLY A 93 23.45 7.21 16.56
CA GLY A 93 24.55 8.11 16.88
C GLY A 93 25.87 7.82 16.16
N GLY A 94 25.89 6.95 15.16
CA GLY A 94 27.11 6.61 14.40
C GLY A 94 27.53 7.65 13.36
N ASP A 95 26.64 8.56 12.95
CA ASP A 95 26.91 9.62 11.98
C ASP A 95 26.82 11.01 12.64
N SER A 96 27.89 11.79 12.53
CA SER A 96 27.96 13.12 13.16
C SER A 96 26.90 14.12 12.66
N ARG A 97 26.42 13.95 11.43
CA ARG A 97 25.36 14.80 10.84
C ARG A 97 24.03 14.53 11.53
N LEU A 98 23.72 13.24 11.79
CA LEU A 98 22.51 12.81 12.49
C LEU A 98 22.59 13.16 13.99
N VAL A 99 23.75 13.01 14.61
CA VAL A 99 23.99 13.52 15.97
C VAL A 99 23.68 15.01 16.10
N ALA A 100 23.98 15.79 15.06
CA ALA A 100 23.65 17.21 15.04
C ALA A 100 22.12 17.46 14.98
N VAL A 101 21.36 16.61 14.28
CA VAL A 101 19.88 16.65 14.28
C VAL A 101 19.33 16.33 15.66
N LEU A 102 19.78 15.20 16.25
CA LEU A 102 19.36 14.77 17.58
C LEU A 102 19.63 15.83 18.64
N ASN A 103 20.81 16.41 18.64
CA ASN A 103 21.17 17.50 19.56
C ASN A 103 20.33 18.76 19.33
N THR A 104 19.94 19.05 18.08
CA THR A 104 19.06 20.18 17.79
C THR A 104 17.66 19.94 18.35
N ILE A 105 17.13 18.73 18.22
CA ILE A 105 15.83 18.33 18.81
C ILE A 105 15.87 18.53 20.32
N LEU A 106 16.89 17.98 21.00
CA LEU A 106 17.03 18.09 22.45
C LEU A 106 17.17 19.54 22.92
N LYS A 107 17.98 20.35 22.24
CA LYS A 107 18.15 21.78 22.54
C LYS A 107 16.84 22.55 22.45
N ASN A 108 15.93 22.11 21.65
CA ASN A 108 14.60 22.69 21.45
C ASN A 108 13.51 22.07 22.36
N GLY A 109 13.88 21.23 23.33
CA GLY A 109 12.95 20.59 24.28
C GLY A 109 12.19 19.40 23.67
N GLY A 110 12.71 18.81 22.60
CA GLY A 110 12.16 17.60 21.98
C GLY A 110 12.68 16.32 22.64
N VAL A 111 12.21 15.19 22.15
CA VAL A 111 12.61 13.83 22.57
C VAL A 111 13.13 13.10 21.33
N VAL A 112 14.29 12.46 21.44
CA VAL A 112 14.84 11.74 20.29
C VAL A 112 14.31 10.30 20.23
N GLY A 113 14.10 9.82 19.02
CA GLY A 113 13.68 8.45 18.72
C GLY A 113 14.76 7.65 18.02
N PHE A 114 14.83 6.36 18.35
CA PHE A 114 15.78 5.43 17.74
C PHE A 114 15.05 4.22 17.18
N ASN A 115 15.29 3.98 15.90
CA ASN A 115 14.77 2.81 15.20
C ASN A 115 15.69 1.61 15.46
N TYR A 116 15.11 0.46 15.81
CA TYR A 116 15.80 -0.83 15.94
C TYR A 116 17.00 -0.82 16.92
N ALA A 117 16.86 -0.13 18.02
CA ALA A 117 17.76 -0.31 19.17
C ALA A 117 17.33 -1.58 19.91
N ASN A 118 17.81 -2.72 19.45
CA ASN A 118 17.24 -4.04 19.69
C ASN A 118 17.65 -4.71 20.99
N THR A 119 18.35 -4.01 21.89
CA THR A 119 18.71 -4.53 23.22
C THR A 119 18.49 -3.48 24.31
N SER A 120 18.10 -3.92 25.50
CA SER A 120 17.92 -3.04 26.65
C SER A 120 19.18 -2.23 26.99
N SER A 121 20.36 -2.83 26.89
CA SER A 121 21.63 -2.11 27.12
C SER A 121 21.89 -1.04 26.05
N GLN A 122 21.54 -1.28 24.81
CA GLN A 122 21.65 -0.29 23.73
C GLN A 122 20.70 0.88 23.98
N LEU A 123 19.45 0.61 24.33
CA LEU A 123 18.46 1.63 24.69
C LEU A 123 18.92 2.48 25.87
N GLN A 124 19.42 1.87 26.96
CA GLN A 124 19.93 2.58 28.12
C GLN A 124 21.16 3.46 27.77
N ASN A 125 22.07 2.96 26.94
CA ASN A 125 23.25 3.74 26.53
C ASN A 125 22.83 4.96 25.70
N LEU A 126 21.92 4.78 24.76
CA LEU A 126 21.38 5.88 23.94
C LEU A 126 20.64 6.91 24.81
N ALA A 127 19.81 6.46 25.74
CA ALA A 127 19.13 7.34 26.66
C ALA A 127 20.12 8.17 27.50
N SER A 128 21.15 7.54 28.04
CA SER A 128 22.20 8.20 28.79
C SER A 128 22.97 9.25 27.99
N GLN A 129 23.15 8.98 26.68
CA GLN A 129 23.84 9.89 25.76
C GLN A 129 22.96 11.07 25.34
N TYR A 130 21.64 10.88 25.20
CA TYR A 130 20.73 11.81 24.57
C TYR A 130 19.60 12.31 25.49
N GLY A 131 19.95 12.76 26.67
CA GLY A 131 19.06 13.52 27.56
C GLY A 131 18.25 12.71 28.56
N GLY A 132 18.50 11.43 28.68
CA GLY A 132 17.93 10.58 29.73
C GLY A 132 16.62 9.90 29.41
N VAL A 133 15.85 10.39 28.42
CA VAL A 133 14.60 9.79 27.95
C VAL A 133 14.58 9.74 26.42
N ILE A 134 14.28 8.59 25.88
CA ILE A 134 14.20 8.35 24.42
C ILE A 134 12.91 7.63 24.04
N LEU A 135 12.61 7.62 22.76
CA LEU A 135 11.58 6.76 22.15
C LEU A 135 12.24 5.58 21.43
N ALA A 136 11.68 4.42 21.53
CA ALA A 136 11.90 3.34 20.57
C ALA A 136 10.96 3.59 19.38
N SER A 137 11.38 4.47 18.48
CA SER A 137 10.53 5.07 17.46
C SER A 137 10.13 4.12 16.36
N GLU A 138 10.88 3.03 16.19
CA GLU A 138 10.54 1.91 15.33
C GLU A 138 11.16 0.64 15.90
N THR A 139 10.35 -0.36 16.16
CA THR A 139 10.79 -1.59 16.81
C THR A 139 10.32 -2.83 16.07
N SER A 140 10.83 -3.97 16.53
CA SER A 140 10.46 -5.31 16.10
C SER A 140 10.84 -5.60 14.64
N SER A 141 10.07 -5.18 13.65
CA SER A 141 10.14 -5.73 12.28
C SER A 141 10.06 -7.26 12.26
N HIS A 142 9.23 -7.83 13.15
CA HIS A 142 8.86 -9.23 13.03
C HIS A 142 8.04 -9.43 11.76
N VAL A 143 8.10 -10.63 11.20
CA VAL A 143 7.38 -10.99 9.98
C VAL A 143 6.64 -12.30 10.18
N ASN A 144 5.36 -12.31 9.88
CA ASN A 144 4.49 -13.49 10.06
C ASN A 144 3.29 -13.48 9.11
N SER A 145 2.64 -14.63 9.00
CA SER A 145 1.38 -14.81 8.28
C SER A 145 0.36 -15.45 9.20
N ARG A 146 -0.91 -15.16 9.02
CA ARG A 146 -2.00 -15.78 9.78
C ARG A 146 -2.22 -17.24 9.35
N GLY A 147 -2.54 -18.12 10.30
CA GLY A 147 -3.03 -19.46 10.04
C GLY A 147 -1.96 -20.49 9.66
N ILE A 148 -0.68 -20.25 9.86
CA ILE A 148 0.43 -21.15 9.51
C ILE A 148 1.10 -21.64 10.80
N TYR A 149 0.76 -22.85 11.23
CA TYR A 149 1.24 -23.44 12.46
C TYR A 149 2.09 -24.72 12.27
N SER A 150 2.41 -25.05 11.02
CA SER A 150 3.17 -26.25 10.67
C SER A 150 4.67 -26.12 10.87
N THR A 151 5.18 -24.94 11.15
CA THR A 151 6.60 -24.65 11.35
C THR A 151 6.82 -23.49 12.32
N GLN A 152 8.00 -23.45 12.93
CA GLN A 152 8.54 -22.30 13.66
C GLN A 152 9.85 -21.79 13.03
N ALA A 153 10.14 -22.20 11.81
CA ALA A 153 11.37 -21.82 11.13
C ALA A 153 11.36 -20.33 10.76
N THR A 154 12.41 -19.64 11.13
CA THR A 154 12.61 -18.21 10.87
C THR A 154 12.73 -17.96 9.36
N ARG A 155 11.93 -17.03 8.83
CA ARG A 155 11.96 -16.57 7.43
C ARG A 155 11.90 -17.71 6.41
N ALA A 156 11.20 -18.77 6.72
CA ALA A 156 11.02 -19.91 5.84
C ALA A 156 9.68 -19.81 5.10
N ASN A 157 9.69 -20.12 3.80
CA ASN A 157 8.48 -20.29 3.02
C ASN A 157 7.77 -21.57 3.49
N ALA A 158 6.85 -21.43 4.42
CA ALA A 158 6.31 -22.52 5.22
C ALA A 158 5.47 -23.51 4.39
N ASP A 159 4.82 -23.04 3.36
CA ASP A 159 3.87 -23.81 2.54
C ASP A 159 4.20 -23.78 1.04
N GLY A 160 5.32 -23.19 0.66
CA GLY A 160 5.72 -23.01 -0.72
C GLY A 160 4.98 -21.89 -1.47
N LYS A 161 4.14 -21.11 -0.76
CA LYS A 161 3.33 -20.02 -1.30
C LYS A 161 3.67 -18.66 -0.67
N PHE A 162 4.89 -18.51 -0.20
CA PHE A 162 5.41 -17.30 0.46
C PHE A 162 4.76 -16.96 1.81
N HIS A 163 4.14 -17.92 2.51
CA HIS A 163 3.65 -17.66 3.85
C HIS A 163 4.69 -18.05 4.91
N LEU A 164 4.75 -17.22 5.95
CA LEU A 164 5.61 -17.39 7.11
C LEU A 164 4.86 -18.07 8.26
N THR A 165 5.60 -18.50 9.28
CA THR A 165 4.99 -19.03 10.49
C THR A 165 4.11 -17.98 11.19
N SER A 166 3.03 -18.44 11.86
CA SER A 166 2.21 -17.61 12.75
C SER A 166 2.83 -17.44 14.14
N TYR A 167 3.79 -18.29 14.51
CA TYR A 167 4.53 -18.16 15.76
C TYR A 167 5.46 -16.95 15.71
N ASP A 168 5.66 -16.27 16.85
CA ASP A 168 6.58 -15.14 16.96
C ASP A 168 8.04 -15.59 17.03
N THR A 169 8.53 -16.19 15.94
CA THR A 169 9.91 -16.71 15.80
C THR A 169 10.65 -16.12 14.61
N SER A 170 10.02 -15.22 13.87
CA SER A 170 10.57 -14.71 12.61
C SER A 170 10.64 -13.18 12.62
N ALA A 171 11.82 -12.66 12.35
CA ALA A 171 12.08 -11.24 12.14
C ALA A 171 13.11 -11.07 11.03
N VAL A 172 13.19 -9.89 10.43
CA VAL A 172 14.23 -9.53 9.45
C VAL A 172 15.59 -9.32 10.14
N GLY A 173 16.65 -9.15 9.35
CA GLY A 173 18.01 -9.11 9.94
C GLY A 173 18.34 -7.86 10.76
N TRP A 174 17.60 -6.76 10.58
CA TRP A 174 17.73 -5.57 11.43
C TRP A 174 16.74 -5.55 12.60
N GLY A 175 15.74 -6.46 12.59
CA GLY A 175 14.68 -6.56 13.57
C GLY A 175 14.89 -7.67 14.58
N ILE A 176 13.91 -7.77 15.47
CA ILE A 176 13.77 -8.81 16.50
C ILE A 176 12.31 -9.25 16.56
N THR A 177 12.03 -10.36 17.23
CA THR A 177 10.66 -10.82 17.44
C THR A 177 9.85 -9.81 18.28
N ALA A 178 8.52 -9.88 18.17
CA ALA A 178 7.64 -9.00 18.94
C ALA A 178 7.86 -9.13 20.44
N HIS A 179 8.00 -10.36 20.92
CA HIS A 179 8.29 -10.62 22.34
C HIS A 179 9.61 -9.98 22.80
N GLU A 180 10.70 -10.14 22.03
CA GLU A 180 12.00 -9.55 22.36
C GLU A 180 11.95 -8.03 22.41
N SER A 181 11.19 -7.41 21.49
CA SER A 181 10.99 -5.96 21.45
C SER A 181 10.31 -5.46 22.73
N ILE A 182 9.18 -6.05 23.08
CA ILE A 182 8.43 -5.73 24.30
C ILE A 182 9.33 -5.90 25.54
N TYR A 183 10.03 -7.03 25.63
CA TYR A 183 10.90 -7.33 26.77
C TYR A 183 12.02 -6.31 26.91
N ASN A 184 12.74 -5.98 25.84
CA ASN A 184 13.83 -5.01 25.86
C ASN A 184 13.35 -3.61 26.26
N THR A 185 12.17 -3.20 25.80
CA THR A 185 11.57 -1.93 26.19
C THR A 185 11.24 -1.90 27.68
N TYR A 186 10.70 -2.98 28.24
CA TYR A 186 10.41 -3.07 29.67
C TYR A 186 11.67 -3.07 30.55
N GLN A 187 12.81 -3.55 30.04
CA GLN A 187 14.07 -3.56 30.79
C GLN A 187 14.76 -2.20 30.88
N SER A 188 14.29 -1.21 30.13
CA SER A 188 14.93 0.10 30.00
C SER A 188 14.13 1.18 30.71
N ASP A 189 14.72 1.85 31.71
CA ASP A 189 14.08 2.87 32.54
C ASP A 189 13.95 4.24 31.88
N SER A 190 14.57 4.40 30.74
CA SER A 190 14.65 5.66 30.03
C SER A 190 13.95 5.63 28.66
N VAL A 191 13.14 4.60 28.40
CA VAL A 191 12.33 4.49 27.18
C VAL A 191 10.90 4.88 27.48
N ALA A 192 10.43 5.96 26.86
CA ALA A 192 9.07 6.46 27.04
C ALA A 192 8.00 5.55 26.43
N GLY A 193 8.37 4.69 25.51
CA GLY A 193 7.50 3.72 24.83
C GLY A 193 8.09 3.28 23.51
N GLU A 194 7.38 2.36 22.86
CA GLU A 194 7.77 1.82 21.56
C GLU A 194 6.65 1.98 20.52
N PHE A 195 7.07 2.12 19.27
CA PHE A 195 6.21 2.07 18.11
C PHE A 195 6.62 0.89 17.24
N VAL A 196 5.73 -0.09 17.09
CA VAL A 196 6.04 -1.29 16.32
C VAL A 196 6.01 -1.02 14.82
N TRP A 197 6.99 -1.55 14.08
CA TRP A 197 6.93 -1.65 12.65
C TRP A 197 6.40 -3.04 12.26
N THR A 198 5.11 -3.19 11.86
CA THR A 198 4.13 -2.11 11.70
C THR A 198 2.76 -2.58 12.17
N GLY A 199 1.82 -1.63 12.34
CA GLY A 199 0.46 -1.96 12.77
C GLY A 199 -0.29 -2.82 11.75
N PHE A 200 -0.20 -2.46 10.47
CA PHE A 200 -0.87 -3.17 9.37
C PHE A 200 0.11 -3.65 8.32
N ASP A 201 -0.21 -4.79 7.68
CA ASP A 201 0.41 -5.11 6.40
C ASP A 201 0.03 -4.05 5.36
N TYR A 202 0.91 -3.79 4.41
CA TYR A 202 0.71 -2.78 3.37
C TYR A 202 1.26 -3.26 2.03
N ILE A 203 0.70 -2.75 0.96
CA ILE A 203 1.16 -3.04 -0.39
C ILE A 203 2.48 -2.31 -0.65
N GLY A 204 3.42 -2.99 -1.22
CA GLY A 204 4.81 -2.56 -1.42
C GLY A 204 5.75 -3.54 -0.72
N GLU A 205 6.89 -3.18 -0.33
CA GLU A 205 7.91 -3.84 0.49
C GLU A 205 7.66 -5.32 0.89
N PRO A 206 7.78 -6.29 -0.02
CA PRO A 206 7.44 -7.70 0.23
C PRO A 206 8.54 -8.43 1.04
N THR A 207 9.10 -7.80 2.03
CA THR A 207 10.11 -8.36 2.93
C THR A 207 9.49 -9.47 3.76
N PRO A 208 10.13 -10.66 3.85
CA PRO A 208 11.55 -10.92 3.57
C PRO A 208 11.85 -11.42 2.14
N TRP A 209 10.91 -11.44 1.21
CA TRP A 209 11.06 -12.10 -0.10
C TRP A 209 11.72 -11.23 -1.19
N ASN A 210 11.95 -9.97 -0.93
CA ASN A 210 12.47 -8.98 -1.88
C ASN A 210 13.97 -9.13 -2.23
N GLY A 211 14.69 -10.04 -1.58
CA GLY A 211 16.12 -10.26 -1.82
C GLY A 211 17.04 -9.11 -1.40
N THR A 212 16.51 -8.07 -0.74
CA THR A 212 17.25 -6.88 -0.33
C THR A 212 17.37 -6.78 1.17
N GLY A 213 18.46 -6.19 1.65
CA GLY A 213 18.69 -5.98 3.07
C GLY A 213 19.10 -7.24 3.86
N SER A 214 19.47 -7.00 5.09
CA SER A 214 19.91 -8.04 6.01
C SER A 214 18.75 -8.96 6.40
N GLY A 215 18.91 -10.25 6.14
CA GLY A 215 17.89 -11.25 6.47
C GLY A 215 16.80 -11.44 5.43
N SER A 216 16.89 -10.80 4.30
CA SER A 216 16.03 -11.08 3.15
C SER A 216 16.37 -12.42 2.51
N VAL A 217 15.37 -13.02 1.88
CA VAL A 217 15.50 -14.26 1.13
C VAL A 217 15.35 -13.95 -0.35
N SER A 218 16.35 -14.32 -1.14
CA SER A 218 16.27 -14.16 -2.60
C SER A 218 15.45 -15.29 -3.19
N TYR A 219 14.50 -14.96 -4.03
CA TYR A 219 13.72 -15.88 -4.84
C TYR A 219 13.86 -15.53 -6.32
N SER A 220 13.99 -16.56 -7.13
CA SER A 220 13.85 -16.44 -8.58
C SER A 220 12.39 -16.70 -8.92
N GLY A 221 11.67 -15.70 -9.35
CA GLY A 221 10.25 -15.80 -9.69
C GLY A 221 9.46 -14.58 -9.18
N ALA A 222 8.18 -14.55 -9.47
CA ALA A 222 7.28 -13.53 -8.95
C ALA A 222 7.25 -13.62 -7.42
N ILE A 223 7.43 -12.48 -6.78
CA ILE A 223 7.35 -12.33 -5.32
C ILE A 223 6.05 -11.63 -4.95
N PRO A 224 5.58 -11.79 -3.70
CA PRO A 224 4.41 -11.07 -3.22
C PRO A 224 4.53 -9.55 -3.35
N ASN A 225 3.38 -8.87 -3.33
CA ASN A 225 3.32 -7.42 -3.37
C ASN A 225 3.07 -6.78 -1.99
N SER A 226 2.73 -7.58 -0.99
CA SER A 226 2.41 -7.11 0.36
C SER A 226 3.59 -7.28 1.32
N SER A 227 3.67 -6.41 2.32
CA SER A 227 4.56 -6.59 3.47
C SER A 227 4.08 -7.71 4.38
N TYR A 228 4.97 -8.18 5.28
CA TYR A 228 4.70 -9.21 6.28
C TYR A 228 4.85 -8.70 7.72
N PHE A 229 5.09 -7.40 7.89
CA PHE A 229 5.38 -6.76 9.16
C PHE A 229 4.15 -6.50 10.04
N GLY A 230 2.98 -6.39 9.43
CA GLY A 230 1.76 -6.01 10.13
C GLY A 230 1.41 -6.96 11.28
N ILE A 231 0.96 -6.41 12.41
CA ILE A 231 0.30 -7.19 13.46
C ILE A 231 -1.17 -7.47 13.10
N VAL A 232 -1.70 -6.72 12.14
CA VAL A 232 -3.01 -6.85 11.51
C VAL A 232 -2.81 -6.95 10.00
N GLU A 233 -3.58 -7.77 9.32
CA GLU A 233 -3.53 -7.92 7.86
C GLU A 233 -4.18 -6.74 7.14
N THR A 234 -3.96 -6.63 5.83
CA THR A 234 -4.63 -5.64 4.96
C THR A 234 -6.15 -5.70 5.08
N SER A 235 -6.70 -6.90 5.27
CA SER A 235 -8.13 -7.16 5.49
C SER A 235 -8.67 -6.68 6.85
N GLY A 236 -7.81 -6.24 7.76
CA GLY A 236 -8.18 -5.91 9.13
C GLY A 236 -8.27 -7.12 10.08
N PHE A 237 -8.00 -8.33 9.61
CA PHE A 237 -7.96 -9.49 10.50
C PHE A 237 -6.69 -9.46 11.35
N PRO A 238 -6.80 -9.63 12.68
CA PRO A 238 -5.64 -9.69 13.54
C PRO A 238 -4.82 -10.96 13.25
N LYS A 239 -3.49 -10.82 13.23
CA LYS A 239 -2.57 -11.96 13.31
C LYS A 239 -2.37 -12.37 14.77
N ASP A 240 -1.74 -13.53 15.02
CA ASP A 240 -1.52 -13.96 16.40
C ASP A 240 -0.68 -12.94 17.20
N SER A 241 0.26 -12.25 16.57
CA SER A 241 1.07 -11.20 17.21
C SER A 241 0.26 -10.01 17.77
N TYR A 242 -0.90 -9.70 17.19
CA TYR A 242 -1.83 -8.71 17.76
C TYR A 242 -2.19 -9.04 19.21
N TYR A 243 -2.51 -10.30 19.49
CA TYR A 243 -2.89 -10.74 20.84
C TYR A 243 -1.70 -10.78 21.79
N LEU A 244 -0.47 -10.99 21.28
CA LEU A 244 0.74 -10.84 22.08
C LEU A 244 0.90 -9.40 22.55
N TYR A 245 0.90 -8.42 21.63
CA TYR A 245 0.98 -7.00 21.98
C TYR A 245 -0.16 -6.58 22.90
N ARG A 246 -1.39 -6.97 22.56
CA ARG A 246 -2.57 -6.66 23.38
C ARG A 246 -2.42 -7.17 24.81
N SER A 247 -1.95 -8.40 24.99
CA SER A 247 -1.76 -8.98 26.32
C SER A 247 -0.72 -8.24 27.18
N GLN A 248 0.21 -7.52 26.55
CA GLN A 248 1.24 -6.77 27.24
C GLN A 248 0.90 -5.29 27.42
N TRP A 249 0.24 -4.70 26.45
CA TRP A 249 -0.04 -3.26 26.43
C TRP A 249 -1.39 -2.87 27.05
N ASN A 250 -2.44 -3.68 26.79
CA ASN A 250 -3.75 -3.39 27.39
C ASN A 250 -3.82 -3.95 28.82
N LYS A 251 -3.85 -3.03 29.79
CA LYS A 251 -3.90 -3.37 31.22
C LYS A 251 -5.35 -3.40 31.76
N GLU A 252 -6.31 -2.88 31.01
CA GLU A 252 -7.67 -2.68 31.45
C GLU A 252 -8.58 -3.83 31.04
N GLU A 253 -8.27 -4.49 29.94
CA GLU A 253 -9.08 -5.58 29.40
C GLU A 253 -8.29 -6.89 29.32
N ASN A 254 -8.99 -7.97 29.44
CA ASN A 254 -8.37 -9.29 29.40
C ASN A 254 -8.10 -9.77 27.98
N THR A 255 -7.02 -10.51 27.84
CA THR A 255 -6.65 -11.22 26.60
C THR A 255 -6.47 -12.70 26.91
N LEU A 256 -7.05 -13.56 26.07
CA LEU A 256 -6.80 -15.00 26.12
C LEU A 256 -6.85 -15.56 24.69
N HIS A 257 -5.71 -15.94 24.16
CA HIS A 257 -5.59 -16.37 22.77
C HIS A 257 -4.68 -17.59 22.64
N LEU A 258 -5.14 -18.59 21.88
CA LEU A 258 -4.39 -19.80 21.55
C LEU A 258 -3.77 -19.71 20.16
N VAL A 259 -2.47 -19.81 20.08
CA VAL A 259 -1.72 -19.87 18.82
C VAL A 259 -1.63 -21.32 18.36
N THR A 260 -2.62 -21.76 17.63
CA THR A 260 -2.73 -23.13 17.09
C THR A 260 -3.90 -23.26 16.12
N ALA A 261 -3.80 -24.15 15.13
CA ALA A 261 -4.96 -24.62 14.35
C ALA A 261 -5.64 -25.85 14.98
N TRP A 262 -4.99 -26.53 15.90
CA TRP A 262 -5.38 -27.84 16.44
C TRP A 262 -5.81 -28.82 15.35
N ASP A 263 -5.08 -28.86 14.28
CA ASP A 263 -5.30 -29.67 13.07
C ASP A 263 -4.00 -30.38 12.70
N SER A 264 -4.05 -31.72 12.58
CA SER A 264 -2.87 -32.53 12.21
C SER A 264 -2.22 -32.15 10.89
N ASN A 265 -2.96 -31.48 10.00
CA ASN A 265 -2.48 -31.00 8.70
C ASN A 265 -1.87 -29.59 8.76
N ASN A 266 -1.98 -28.91 9.90
CA ASN A 266 -1.49 -27.55 10.08
C ASN A 266 -0.97 -27.36 11.52
N MET A 267 -0.07 -28.19 11.95
CA MET A 267 0.60 -28.08 13.24
C MET A 267 2.02 -28.62 13.17
N LEU A 268 2.91 -28.00 13.93
CA LEU A 268 4.25 -28.53 14.19
C LEU A 268 4.16 -29.67 15.21
N THR A 269 4.85 -30.78 14.96
CA THR A 269 4.98 -31.87 15.92
C THR A 269 6.45 -32.14 16.19
N SER A 270 6.82 -32.12 17.47
CA SER A 270 8.16 -32.46 17.95
C SER A 270 8.05 -33.41 19.14
N GLY A 271 8.71 -34.56 19.09
CA GLY A 271 8.65 -35.56 20.15
C GLY A 271 7.22 -36.08 20.45
N GLY A 272 6.33 -36.10 19.44
CA GLY A 272 4.93 -36.52 19.60
C GLY A 272 4.01 -35.46 20.21
N LYS A 273 4.49 -34.24 20.42
CA LYS A 273 3.72 -33.13 20.97
C LYS A 273 3.74 -31.94 20.02
N THR A 274 2.69 -31.12 20.10
CA THR A 274 2.57 -29.83 19.37
C THR A 274 2.64 -28.69 20.38
N PRO A 275 3.38 -27.60 20.09
CA PRO A 275 3.38 -26.42 20.92
C PRO A 275 2.09 -25.63 20.71
N ILE A 276 1.44 -25.29 21.80
CA ILE A 276 0.33 -24.33 21.85
C ILE A 276 0.83 -23.13 22.64
N TRP A 277 0.98 -22.00 21.97
CA TRP A 277 1.35 -20.78 22.66
C TRP A 277 0.07 -20.10 23.14
N VAL A 278 0.15 -19.50 24.32
CA VAL A 278 -0.98 -18.80 24.93
C VAL A 278 -0.58 -17.39 25.24
N TYR A 279 -1.21 -16.45 24.57
CA TYR A 279 -1.09 -15.02 24.83
C TYR A 279 -2.19 -14.59 25.80
N SER A 280 -1.81 -14.15 26.98
CA SER A 280 -2.74 -13.73 28.03
C SER A 280 -2.09 -12.75 29.00
N ASN A 281 -2.89 -11.91 29.62
CA ASN A 281 -2.52 -11.09 30.77
C ASN A 281 -3.12 -11.60 32.10
N ALA A 282 -3.80 -12.73 32.08
CA ALA A 282 -4.45 -13.30 33.26
C ALA A 282 -3.45 -13.86 34.28
N PRO A 283 -3.73 -13.77 35.59
CA PRO A 283 -2.90 -14.35 36.65
C PRO A 283 -2.69 -15.86 36.55
N LYS A 284 -3.68 -16.60 36.05
CA LYS A 284 -3.59 -18.06 35.86
C LYS A 284 -4.28 -18.47 34.55
N VAL A 285 -3.68 -19.43 33.86
CA VAL A 285 -4.24 -20.07 32.67
C VAL A 285 -4.27 -21.57 32.83
N GLU A 286 -5.40 -22.18 32.48
CA GLU A 286 -5.59 -23.62 32.41
C GLU A 286 -5.88 -24.04 30.98
N LEU A 287 -5.29 -25.17 30.55
CA LEU A 287 -5.50 -25.76 29.23
C LEU A 287 -6.25 -27.08 29.33
N TYR A 288 -7.27 -27.22 28.52
CA TYR A 288 -8.17 -28.38 28.46
C TYR A 288 -8.09 -29.02 27.09
N ARG A 289 -8.05 -30.35 27.04
CA ARG A 289 -8.18 -31.16 25.83
C ARG A 289 -9.41 -32.04 25.96
N ASN A 290 -10.37 -31.88 25.07
CA ASN A 290 -11.65 -32.60 25.09
C ASN A 290 -12.37 -32.50 26.45
N GLY A 291 -12.35 -31.30 27.06
CA GLY A 291 -12.96 -31.03 28.37
C GLY A 291 -12.15 -31.48 29.59
N THR A 292 -11.04 -32.17 29.36
CA THR A 292 -10.17 -32.64 30.46
C THR A 292 -9.02 -31.65 30.69
N LEU A 293 -8.83 -31.18 31.90
CA LEU A 293 -7.69 -30.34 32.30
C LEU A 293 -6.39 -31.14 32.10
N ILE A 294 -5.48 -30.59 31.29
CA ILE A 294 -4.21 -31.23 30.95
C ILE A 294 -3.00 -30.45 31.42
N GLY A 295 -3.13 -29.15 31.69
CA GLY A 295 -2.05 -28.32 32.18
C GLY A 295 -2.54 -26.99 32.72
N SER A 296 -1.75 -26.38 33.59
CA SER A 296 -2.00 -25.04 34.10
C SER A 296 -0.69 -24.28 34.31
N THR A 297 -0.76 -22.99 34.29
CA THR A 297 0.37 -22.10 34.60
C THR A 297 -0.11 -20.87 35.34
N THR A 298 0.75 -20.26 36.14
CA THR A 298 0.50 -19.00 36.84
C THR A 298 1.54 -17.99 36.44
N ARG A 299 1.16 -16.73 36.33
CA ARG A 299 2.11 -15.66 36.07
C ARG A 299 2.94 -15.35 37.32
N GLN A 300 4.17 -14.99 37.07
CA GLN A 300 5.13 -14.57 38.07
C GLN A 300 5.52 -13.12 37.80
N ALA A 301 5.42 -12.28 38.81
CA ALA A 301 5.82 -10.88 38.70
C ALA A 301 7.34 -10.77 38.79
N HIS A 302 7.89 -9.95 37.92
CA HIS A 302 9.29 -9.55 37.90
C HIS A 302 9.37 -8.03 37.92
N THR A 303 10.45 -7.52 38.51
CA THR A 303 10.75 -6.09 38.40
C THR A 303 11.94 -5.95 37.46
N SER A 304 11.78 -5.17 36.40
CA SER A 304 12.87 -4.85 35.49
C SER A 304 13.94 -3.98 36.18
N ALA A 305 15.10 -3.84 35.55
CA ALA A 305 16.13 -2.89 35.99
C ALA A 305 15.60 -1.45 36.10
N ALA A 306 14.61 -1.12 35.27
CA ALA A 306 13.89 0.13 35.25
C ALA A 306 12.82 0.31 36.33
N GLY A 307 12.60 -0.69 37.16
CA GLY A 307 11.55 -0.66 38.17
C GLY A 307 10.14 -0.96 37.63
N HIS A 308 10.01 -1.35 36.37
CA HIS A 308 8.73 -1.73 35.77
C HIS A 308 8.36 -3.16 36.13
N THR A 309 7.10 -3.40 36.47
CA THR A 309 6.58 -4.75 36.67
C THR A 309 6.20 -5.38 35.34
N TYR A 310 6.77 -6.54 35.06
CA TYR A 310 6.35 -7.40 33.96
C TYR A 310 6.12 -8.82 34.45
N TYR A 311 5.50 -9.66 33.64
CA TYR A 311 5.07 -10.98 34.05
C TYR A 311 5.57 -12.05 33.10
N THR A 312 6.05 -13.16 33.64
CA THR A 312 6.29 -14.40 32.88
C THR A 312 5.39 -15.50 33.43
N TYR A 313 5.23 -16.57 32.68
CA TYR A 313 4.47 -17.73 33.13
C TYR A 313 5.38 -18.82 33.65
N SER A 314 5.01 -19.42 34.77
CA SER A 314 5.81 -20.48 35.43
C SER A 314 5.79 -21.76 34.62
N SER A 315 6.94 -22.43 34.56
CA SER A 315 7.01 -23.81 34.10
C SER A 315 6.41 -24.75 35.14
N VAL A 316 5.40 -25.53 34.78
CA VAL A 316 4.79 -26.50 35.70
C VAL A 316 4.90 -27.91 35.09
N SER A 317 5.40 -28.87 35.85
CA SER A 317 5.40 -30.27 35.46
C SER A 317 4.00 -30.85 35.68
N ASN A 318 3.17 -30.72 34.67
CA ASN A 318 1.90 -31.46 34.63
C ASN A 318 2.12 -32.79 33.92
N ASN A 319 1.17 -33.72 34.01
CA ASN A 319 1.26 -35.05 33.42
C ASN A 319 2.13 -35.10 32.14
N SER A 320 3.39 -35.45 32.30
CA SER A 320 4.46 -35.30 31.30
C SER A 320 4.20 -36.08 30.00
N ASN A 321 3.31 -37.06 30.01
CA ASN A 321 2.93 -37.84 28.82
C ASN A 321 1.95 -37.07 27.93
N VAL A 322 1.09 -36.24 28.49
CA VAL A 322 0.04 -35.52 27.77
C VAL A 322 0.42 -34.07 27.53
N CYS A 323 0.92 -33.40 28.57
CA CYS A 323 1.23 -31.97 28.46
C CYS A 323 2.46 -31.64 29.31
N THR A 324 3.33 -30.79 28.76
CA THR A 324 4.36 -30.11 29.52
C THR A 324 4.21 -28.61 29.32
N VAL A 325 4.42 -27.82 30.33
CA VAL A 325 4.33 -26.36 30.28
C VAL A 325 5.73 -25.74 30.40
N SER A 326 6.04 -24.81 29.53
CA SER A 326 7.26 -24.00 29.60
C SER A 326 6.93 -22.52 29.40
N ASN A 327 7.81 -21.67 29.84
CA ASN A 327 7.75 -20.24 29.57
C ASN A 327 8.50 -19.95 28.28
N GLY A 328 7.83 -19.90 27.15
CA GLY A 328 8.37 -19.44 25.85
C GLY A 328 9.82 -19.79 25.55
N ASN A 329 10.54 -18.88 24.95
CA ASN A 329 11.97 -19.00 24.63
C ASN A 329 12.87 -18.50 25.77
N GLY A 330 12.91 -19.25 26.85
CA GLY A 330 13.80 -18.94 28.00
C GLY A 330 13.07 -18.29 29.18
N SER A 331 13.85 -17.72 30.11
CA SER A 331 13.33 -17.20 31.38
C SER A 331 12.50 -15.93 31.26
N ASP A 332 12.51 -15.29 30.10
CA ASP A 332 12.01 -13.93 29.92
C ASP A 332 10.72 -13.87 29.11
N ALA A 333 10.18 -15.00 28.65
CA ALA A 333 8.97 -15.06 27.86
C ALA A 333 7.73 -14.61 28.63
N THR A 334 7.03 -13.64 28.08
CA THR A 334 5.78 -13.09 28.63
C THR A 334 4.54 -13.92 28.25
N TYR A 335 4.73 -15.07 27.63
CA TYR A 335 3.69 -16.00 27.20
C TYR A 335 3.99 -17.42 27.64
N ALA A 336 2.96 -18.25 27.73
CA ALA A 336 3.07 -19.66 28.10
C ALA A 336 3.13 -20.55 26.86
N VAL A 337 3.90 -21.65 26.94
CA VAL A 337 3.94 -22.70 25.92
C VAL A 337 3.51 -24.02 26.55
N PHE A 338 2.41 -24.58 26.07
CA PHE A 338 1.94 -25.91 26.39
C PHE A 338 2.32 -26.88 25.26
N ASN A 339 3.20 -27.80 25.50
CA ASN A 339 3.55 -28.86 24.55
C ASN A 339 2.60 -30.06 24.77
N VAL A 340 1.66 -30.27 23.87
CA VAL A 340 0.51 -31.15 24.05
C VAL A 340 0.53 -32.30 23.05
N ALA A 341 0.31 -33.51 23.52
CA ALA A 341 0.06 -34.67 22.65
C ALA A 341 -1.29 -34.47 21.92
N PHE A 342 -1.24 -34.46 20.61
CA PHE A 342 -2.43 -34.20 19.79
C PHE A 342 -3.46 -35.33 19.96
N GLU A 343 -4.73 -34.96 20.08
CA GLU A 343 -5.88 -35.80 20.01
C GLU A 343 -7.03 -35.06 19.35
N LYS A 344 -7.63 -35.65 18.33
CA LYS A 344 -8.75 -34.99 17.61
C LYS A 344 -9.85 -34.57 18.59
N GLY A 345 -10.35 -33.37 18.38
CA GLY A 345 -11.39 -32.78 19.23
C GLY A 345 -11.06 -31.33 19.53
N THR A 346 -11.35 -30.87 20.73
CA THR A 346 -11.22 -29.45 21.12
C THR A 346 -10.05 -29.23 22.07
N ILE A 347 -9.24 -28.24 21.80
CA ILE A 347 -8.29 -27.63 22.75
C ILE A 347 -8.88 -26.30 23.20
N SER A 348 -8.91 -26.04 24.49
CA SER A 348 -9.44 -24.77 25.03
C SER A 348 -8.67 -24.33 26.25
N ALA A 349 -8.60 -23.00 26.44
CA ALA A 349 -8.01 -22.39 27.61
C ALA A 349 -9.09 -21.70 28.47
N LYS A 350 -8.83 -21.61 29.75
CA LYS A 350 -9.56 -20.79 30.71
C LYS A 350 -8.57 -19.89 31.44
N ALA A 351 -8.98 -18.66 31.66
CA ALA A 351 -8.22 -17.66 32.40
C ALA A 351 -8.86 -17.41 33.77
N PHE A 352 -8.05 -17.11 34.77
CA PHE A 352 -8.54 -16.85 36.13
C PHE A 352 -7.84 -15.60 36.70
N ASP A 353 -8.58 -14.86 37.49
CA ASP A 353 -8.10 -13.68 38.20
C ASP A 353 -7.24 -14.06 39.45
N GLU A 354 -6.82 -13.04 40.19
CA GLU A 354 -6.01 -13.22 41.43
C GLU A 354 -6.81 -13.92 42.55
N ASN A 355 -8.13 -13.93 42.49
CA ASN A 355 -9.00 -14.62 43.48
C ASN A 355 -9.32 -16.04 43.07
N GLY A 356 -8.91 -16.46 41.87
CA GLY A 356 -9.23 -17.76 41.29
C GLY A 356 -10.61 -17.83 40.62
N GLU A 357 -11.24 -16.69 40.40
CA GLU A 357 -12.50 -16.59 39.64
C GLU A 357 -12.21 -16.67 38.12
N GLU A 358 -13.06 -17.40 37.39
CA GLU A 358 -12.91 -17.55 35.95
C GLU A 358 -13.21 -16.21 35.24
N ILE A 359 -12.26 -15.75 34.44
CA ILE A 359 -12.42 -14.59 33.54
C ILE A 359 -13.16 -15.07 32.29
N THR A 360 -14.39 -14.60 32.11
CA THR A 360 -15.27 -14.99 30.99
C THR A 360 -15.31 -13.94 29.88
N GLU A 361 -14.88 -12.69 30.17
CA GLU A 361 -14.80 -11.61 29.20
C GLU A 361 -13.34 -11.33 28.84
N PHE A 362 -13.01 -11.60 27.61
CA PHE A 362 -11.66 -11.38 27.04
C PHE A 362 -11.72 -11.26 25.52
N GLU A 363 -10.70 -10.69 24.95
CA GLU A 363 -10.46 -10.73 23.51
C GLU A 363 -9.45 -11.83 23.16
N GLY A 364 -9.71 -12.53 22.06
CA GLY A 364 -8.89 -13.63 21.55
C GLY A 364 -9.69 -14.89 21.28
N ASN A 365 -8.99 -15.91 20.81
CA ASN A 365 -9.56 -17.22 20.53
C ASN A 365 -9.08 -18.23 21.58
N ALA A 366 -9.90 -18.50 22.56
CA ALA A 366 -9.57 -19.41 23.67
C ALA A 366 -10.01 -20.88 23.42
N SER A 367 -10.59 -21.20 22.28
CA SER A 367 -11.05 -22.56 21.98
C SER A 367 -10.94 -22.86 20.49
N VAL A 368 -10.20 -23.91 20.15
CA VAL A 368 -9.99 -24.35 18.78
C VAL A 368 -10.32 -25.84 18.69
N SER A 369 -11.17 -26.19 17.72
CA SER A 369 -11.53 -27.59 17.47
C SER A 369 -10.92 -28.06 16.14
N THR A 370 -10.52 -29.33 16.11
CA THR A 370 -10.06 -29.96 14.87
C THR A 370 -11.17 -29.91 13.83
N PRO A 371 -10.98 -29.21 12.70
CA PRO A 371 -12.01 -29.12 11.70
C PRO A 371 -12.12 -30.42 10.90
N ASP A 372 -13.31 -30.74 10.50
CA ASP A 372 -13.59 -31.69 9.42
C ASP A 372 -13.49 -30.93 8.04
N GLY A 373 -13.93 -31.59 6.97
CA GLY A 373 -13.94 -30.96 5.65
C GLY A 373 -14.79 -29.67 5.62
N ALA A 374 -14.35 -28.69 4.88
CA ALA A 374 -15.05 -27.43 4.70
C ALA A 374 -16.41 -27.64 4.01
N THR A 375 -17.51 -27.32 4.66
CA THR A 375 -18.88 -27.59 4.18
C THR A 375 -19.84 -26.43 4.38
N LYS A 376 -19.48 -25.43 5.18
CA LYS A 376 -20.37 -24.31 5.52
C LYS A 376 -19.63 -22.97 5.41
N LEU A 377 -20.42 -21.93 5.18
CA LEU A 377 -20.02 -20.54 5.33
C LEU A 377 -20.66 -20.00 6.62
N LYS A 378 -19.86 -19.38 7.48
CA LYS A 378 -20.32 -18.59 8.61
C LYS A 378 -20.09 -17.13 8.27
N VAL A 379 -21.16 -16.33 8.36
CA VAL A 379 -21.15 -14.92 7.94
C VAL A 379 -21.42 -14.05 9.15
N SER A 380 -20.64 -12.99 9.32
CA SER A 380 -20.83 -11.96 10.33
C SER A 380 -20.53 -10.60 9.77
N ALA A 381 -21.18 -9.56 10.26
CA ALA A 381 -20.90 -8.18 9.94
C ALA A 381 -20.56 -7.39 11.20
N ASP A 382 -19.69 -6.42 11.10
CA ASP A 382 -19.40 -5.49 12.19
C ASP A 382 -20.61 -4.58 12.49
N LYS A 383 -21.39 -4.26 11.45
CA LYS A 383 -22.60 -3.45 11.52
C LYS A 383 -23.68 -4.04 10.64
N THR A 384 -24.89 -4.07 11.15
CA THR A 384 -26.09 -4.47 10.41
C THR A 384 -27.01 -3.28 10.11
N GLU A 385 -26.58 -2.08 10.49
CA GLU A 385 -27.26 -0.82 10.25
C GLU A 385 -26.25 0.24 9.80
N LEU A 386 -26.54 0.95 8.72
CA LEU A 386 -25.74 2.05 8.18
C LEU A 386 -26.58 3.29 7.99
N VAL A 387 -25.94 4.43 7.84
CA VAL A 387 -26.56 5.67 7.38
C VAL A 387 -26.53 5.70 5.85
N ALA A 388 -27.64 6.09 5.23
CA ALA A 388 -27.74 6.27 3.79
C ALA A 388 -27.11 7.62 3.37
N ASP A 389 -25.82 7.79 3.58
CA ASP A 389 -25.02 8.99 3.29
C ASP A 389 -24.12 8.86 2.08
N GLY A 390 -24.05 7.65 1.49
CA GLY A 390 -23.17 7.33 0.36
C GLY A 390 -21.72 7.07 0.79
N SER A 391 -21.44 6.98 2.10
CA SER A 391 -20.07 6.80 2.63
C SER A 391 -19.97 5.78 3.76
N SER A 392 -21.05 5.50 4.49
CA SER A 392 -21.07 4.54 5.59
C SER A 392 -20.74 3.12 5.13
N LEU A 393 -19.87 2.44 5.89
CA LEU A 393 -19.35 1.12 5.55
C LEU A 393 -19.78 0.05 6.56
N ALA A 394 -19.98 -1.17 6.07
CA ALA A 394 -20.04 -2.39 6.84
C ALA A 394 -19.02 -3.40 6.33
N TYR A 395 -18.33 -4.07 7.26
CA TYR A 395 -17.34 -5.08 6.97
C TYR A 395 -17.93 -6.45 7.25
N VAL A 396 -18.12 -7.25 6.19
CA VAL A 396 -18.73 -8.58 6.29
C VAL A 396 -17.66 -9.64 6.16
N THR A 397 -17.43 -10.37 7.24
CA THR A 397 -16.51 -11.50 7.33
C THR A 397 -17.20 -12.79 6.96
N VAL A 398 -16.52 -13.62 6.18
CA VAL A 398 -16.93 -14.98 5.83
C VAL A 398 -15.89 -15.96 6.32
N ASP A 399 -16.29 -16.85 7.22
CA ASP A 399 -15.48 -17.98 7.67
C ASP A 399 -15.90 -19.25 6.92
N VAL A 400 -14.93 -19.96 6.38
CA VAL A 400 -15.13 -21.28 5.78
C VAL A 400 -14.97 -22.32 6.91
N THR A 401 -16.05 -23.01 7.22
CA THR A 401 -16.10 -23.90 8.39
C THR A 401 -16.52 -25.32 8.00
N ASP A 402 -16.33 -26.24 8.92
CA ASP A 402 -16.94 -27.58 8.86
C ASP A 402 -18.43 -27.52 9.22
N ALA A 403 -19.07 -28.69 9.26
CA ALA A 403 -20.48 -28.82 9.62
C ALA A 403 -20.81 -28.32 11.05
N ASN A 404 -19.83 -28.35 11.95
CA ASN A 404 -19.95 -27.94 13.36
C ASN A 404 -19.62 -26.45 13.57
N GLY A 405 -19.16 -25.74 12.55
CA GLY A 405 -18.79 -24.33 12.63
C GLY A 405 -17.32 -24.11 13.00
N ASN A 406 -16.48 -25.12 13.01
CA ASN A 406 -15.05 -25.00 13.25
C ASN A 406 -14.36 -24.43 12.03
N LEU A 407 -13.55 -23.38 12.21
CA LEU A 407 -12.81 -22.74 11.14
C LEU A 407 -11.81 -23.71 10.50
N ASN A 408 -11.86 -23.84 9.19
CA ASN A 408 -10.89 -24.63 8.44
C ASN A 408 -9.77 -23.71 7.92
N THR A 409 -8.65 -23.65 8.66
CA THR A 409 -7.50 -22.81 8.32
C THR A 409 -6.75 -23.24 7.05
N LYS A 410 -7.13 -24.35 6.44
CA LYS A 410 -6.61 -24.80 5.13
C LYS A 410 -7.54 -24.47 3.97
N ALA A 411 -8.74 -23.93 4.25
CA ALA A 411 -9.69 -23.65 3.20
C ALA A 411 -9.26 -22.45 2.36
N THR A 412 -9.28 -22.66 1.05
CA THR A 412 -8.97 -21.65 0.01
C THR A 412 -10.10 -21.55 -1.01
N ASN A 413 -11.32 -21.84 -0.60
CA ASN A 413 -12.50 -21.85 -1.46
C ASN A 413 -12.77 -20.47 -2.03
N THR A 414 -13.17 -20.39 -3.30
CA THR A 414 -13.66 -19.15 -3.91
C THR A 414 -14.99 -18.76 -3.30
N ILE A 415 -15.09 -17.58 -2.76
CA ILE A 415 -16.30 -16.98 -2.19
C ILE A 415 -16.82 -15.94 -3.21
N ASN A 416 -18.08 -16.13 -3.61
CA ASN A 416 -18.75 -15.21 -4.53
C ASN A 416 -19.78 -14.39 -3.75
N PHE A 417 -19.82 -13.11 -4.04
CA PHE A 417 -20.72 -12.13 -3.45
C PHE A 417 -21.64 -11.54 -4.52
N THR A 418 -22.92 -11.46 -4.21
CA THR A 418 -23.90 -10.71 -5.02
C THR A 418 -24.77 -9.88 -4.10
N LEU A 419 -25.00 -8.63 -4.47
CA LEU A 419 -25.70 -7.64 -3.66
C LEU A 419 -26.99 -7.20 -4.36
N GLU A 420 -28.04 -7.08 -3.58
CA GLU A 420 -29.34 -6.54 -3.98
C GLU A 420 -29.69 -5.36 -3.07
N GLY A 421 -30.35 -4.33 -3.59
CA GLY A 421 -30.80 -3.18 -2.79
C GLY A 421 -29.88 -1.96 -2.84
N ASN A 422 -29.95 -1.12 -1.82
CA ASN A 422 -29.42 0.25 -1.82
C ASN A 422 -27.97 0.33 -1.29
N GLY A 423 -27.10 -0.54 -1.78
CA GLY A 423 -25.69 -0.59 -1.44
C GLY A 423 -24.80 -0.93 -2.64
N ILE A 424 -23.50 -0.83 -2.43
CA ILE A 424 -22.49 -1.25 -3.38
C ILE A 424 -21.40 -2.07 -2.68
N ILE A 425 -20.76 -2.99 -3.39
CA ILE A 425 -19.54 -3.64 -2.94
C ILE A 425 -18.38 -2.68 -3.19
N ALA A 426 -17.76 -2.17 -2.12
CA ALA A 426 -16.63 -1.25 -2.21
C ALA A 426 -15.29 -1.96 -2.44
N GLY A 427 -15.19 -3.22 -2.01
CA GLY A 427 -14.01 -4.04 -2.19
C GLY A 427 -14.11 -5.39 -1.51
N VAL A 428 -13.12 -6.24 -1.76
CA VAL A 428 -12.94 -7.56 -1.14
C VAL A 428 -11.48 -7.72 -0.71
N ASP A 429 -11.23 -8.51 0.33
CA ASP A 429 -9.89 -8.87 0.79
C ASP A 429 -9.92 -10.22 1.52
N ASN A 430 -8.79 -10.89 1.66
CA ASN A 430 -8.66 -12.13 2.42
C ASN A 430 -7.47 -12.12 3.38
N GLY A 431 -6.64 -11.07 3.34
CA GLY A 431 -5.43 -10.93 4.15
C GLY A 431 -4.25 -11.78 3.68
N ASP A 432 -4.35 -12.44 2.54
CA ASP A 432 -3.23 -13.20 1.96
C ASP A 432 -2.17 -12.25 1.40
N GLN A 433 -1.02 -12.20 2.04
CA GLN A 433 0.11 -11.36 1.64
C GLN A 433 0.68 -11.74 0.26
N ALA A 434 0.45 -12.98 -0.17
CA ALA A 434 0.92 -13.51 -1.45
C ALA A 434 -0.14 -13.44 -2.56
N THR A 435 -1.32 -12.88 -2.27
CA THR A 435 -2.40 -12.83 -3.26
C THR A 435 -2.04 -11.93 -4.44
N THR A 436 -2.48 -12.37 -5.62
CA THR A 436 -2.51 -11.55 -6.84
C THR A 436 -3.94 -11.11 -7.19
N GLU A 437 -4.92 -11.46 -6.35
CA GLU A 437 -6.31 -11.07 -6.56
C GLU A 437 -6.49 -9.57 -6.31
N LYS A 438 -7.28 -8.92 -7.15
CA LYS A 438 -7.56 -7.48 -7.01
C LYS A 438 -8.58 -7.23 -5.92
N PHE A 439 -8.29 -6.32 -5.00
CA PHE A 439 -9.23 -5.90 -3.95
C PHE A 439 -10.42 -5.14 -4.51
N GLN A 440 -10.19 -4.33 -5.56
CA GLN A 440 -11.23 -3.72 -6.38
C GLN A 440 -11.23 -4.40 -7.75
N GLN A 441 -12.23 -5.21 -8.01
CA GLN A 441 -12.37 -5.95 -9.27
C GLN A 441 -13.10 -5.09 -10.32
N ALA A 442 -12.96 -5.46 -11.58
CA ALA A 442 -13.65 -4.74 -12.65
C ALA A 442 -15.18 -4.66 -12.44
N SER A 443 -15.78 -5.74 -11.90
CA SER A 443 -17.18 -5.78 -11.51
C SER A 443 -17.54 -4.77 -10.41
N VAL A 444 -16.62 -4.51 -9.48
CA VAL A 444 -16.80 -3.51 -8.41
C VAL A 444 -16.69 -2.08 -8.94
N LEU A 445 -15.91 -1.86 -10.00
CA LEU A 445 -15.75 -0.54 -10.61
C LEU A 445 -16.89 -0.19 -11.58
N THR A 446 -17.45 -1.18 -12.27
CA THR A 446 -18.46 -0.99 -13.33
C THR A 446 -19.85 -1.46 -12.92
N ASP A 447 -19.94 -2.54 -12.14
CA ASP A 447 -21.13 -3.14 -11.55
C ASP A 447 -20.79 -3.50 -10.10
N SER A 448 -21.06 -2.60 -9.20
CA SER A 448 -20.76 -2.71 -7.77
C SER A 448 -21.66 -3.69 -7.01
N THR A 449 -22.38 -4.56 -7.70
CA THR A 449 -23.29 -5.55 -7.12
C THR A 449 -22.71 -6.96 -7.06
N SER A 450 -21.52 -7.21 -7.62
CA SER A 450 -20.89 -8.53 -7.60
C SER A 450 -19.39 -8.45 -7.40
N ALA A 451 -18.83 -9.41 -6.67
CA ALA A 451 -17.39 -9.60 -6.48
C ALA A 451 -17.08 -11.04 -6.11
N ARG A 452 -15.81 -11.43 -6.14
CA ARG A 452 -15.34 -12.73 -5.65
C ARG A 452 -13.92 -12.60 -5.09
N ILE A 453 -13.58 -13.48 -4.16
CA ILE A 453 -12.20 -13.66 -3.69
C ILE A 453 -12.03 -15.09 -3.17
N ASN A 454 -10.82 -15.62 -3.21
CA ASN A 454 -10.52 -16.88 -2.56
C ASN A 454 -10.36 -16.67 -1.06
N ALA A 455 -10.83 -17.61 -0.25
CA ALA A 455 -10.54 -17.58 1.18
C ALA A 455 -9.04 -17.83 1.44
N TYR A 456 -8.48 -17.12 2.40
CA TYR A 456 -7.14 -17.37 2.91
C TYR A 456 -7.22 -17.74 4.40
N ALA A 457 -6.55 -18.82 4.77
CA ALA A 457 -6.66 -19.39 6.11
C ALA A 457 -8.12 -19.48 6.60
N GLY A 458 -9.02 -19.85 5.67
CA GLY A 458 -10.45 -20.02 5.93
C GLY A 458 -11.27 -18.73 6.01
N LYS A 459 -10.72 -17.56 5.71
CA LYS A 459 -11.42 -16.28 5.84
C LYS A 459 -11.45 -15.47 4.55
N ALA A 460 -12.51 -14.70 4.38
CA ALA A 460 -12.64 -13.67 3.36
C ALA A 460 -13.41 -12.46 3.93
N LEU A 461 -13.19 -11.30 3.36
CA LEU A 461 -13.84 -10.04 3.70
C LEU A 461 -14.51 -9.46 2.46
N VAL A 462 -15.69 -8.87 2.63
CA VAL A 462 -16.30 -7.99 1.67
C VAL A 462 -16.74 -6.70 2.35
N ILE A 463 -16.49 -5.57 1.72
CA ILE A 463 -16.80 -4.24 2.23
C ILE A 463 -18.03 -3.72 1.50
N ILE A 464 -19.08 -3.44 2.24
CA ILE A 464 -20.34 -2.89 1.73
C ILE A 464 -20.38 -1.40 2.05
N LYS A 465 -20.73 -0.59 1.07
CA LYS A 465 -20.93 0.85 1.22
C LYS A 465 -22.37 1.22 0.93
N SER A 466 -22.97 2.06 1.76
CA SER A 466 -24.31 2.60 1.55
C SER A 466 -24.39 3.48 0.31
N THR A 467 -25.56 3.53 -0.31
CA THR A 467 -25.92 4.63 -1.23
C THR A 467 -26.56 5.78 -0.46
N LYS A 468 -27.05 6.80 -1.15
CA LYS A 468 -27.83 7.89 -0.54
C LYS A 468 -29.29 7.54 -0.33
N ASP A 469 -29.75 6.43 -0.87
CA ASP A 469 -31.12 5.95 -0.75
C ASP A 469 -31.21 4.96 0.42
N ALA A 470 -32.11 5.25 1.37
CA ALA A 470 -32.36 4.34 2.50
C ALA A 470 -33.13 3.10 2.03
N GLY A 471 -32.85 1.96 2.67
CA GLY A 471 -33.49 0.69 2.39
C GLY A 471 -32.59 -0.49 2.77
N ASP A 472 -33.07 -1.69 2.50
CA ASP A 472 -32.33 -2.91 2.80
C ASP A 472 -31.24 -3.17 1.74
N ILE A 473 -30.09 -3.60 2.21
CA ILE A 473 -29.00 -4.17 1.43
C ILE A 473 -28.94 -5.65 1.74
N LYS A 474 -29.19 -6.50 0.77
CA LYS A 474 -29.08 -7.94 0.92
C LYS A 474 -27.84 -8.44 0.20
N LEU A 475 -26.90 -8.97 0.96
CA LEU A 475 -25.72 -9.63 0.44
C LEU A 475 -25.93 -11.14 0.41
N ASN A 476 -25.82 -11.74 -0.77
CA ASN A 476 -25.86 -13.19 -0.97
C ASN A 476 -24.42 -13.69 -1.15
N ILE A 477 -24.07 -14.78 -0.45
CA ILE A 477 -22.73 -15.33 -0.39
C ILE A 477 -22.77 -16.79 -0.77
N THR A 478 -21.98 -17.19 -1.76
CA THR A 478 -21.95 -18.58 -2.26
C THR A 478 -20.53 -19.09 -2.42
N SER A 479 -20.35 -20.38 -2.26
CA SER A 479 -19.13 -21.11 -2.58
C SER A 479 -19.50 -22.51 -3.08
N SER A 480 -18.70 -23.05 -3.99
CA SER A 480 -18.98 -24.37 -4.58
C SER A 480 -19.01 -25.46 -3.51
N GLY A 481 -20.04 -26.29 -3.52
CA GLY A 481 -20.22 -27.38 -2.57
C GLY A 481 -20.68 -26.97 -1.17
N MET A 482 -21.04 -25.70 -0.95
CA MET A 482 -21.49 -25.19 0.35
C MET A 482 -22.90 -24.61 0.27
N THR A 483 -23.61 -24.63 1.39
CA THR A 483 -24.91 -23.97 1.49
C THR A 483 -24.75 -22.46 1.40
N ALA A 484 -25.48 -21.84 0.47
CA ALA A 484 -25.51 -20.39 0.32
C ALA A 484 -25.95 -19.69 1.61
N GLN A 485 -25.38 -18.55 1.88
CA GLN A 485 -25.71 -17.70 3.03
C GLN A 485 -26.16 -16.33 2.53
N SER A 486 -26.86 -15.62 3.38
CA SER A 486 -27.16 -14.21 3.12
C SER A 486 -27.19 -13.41 4.41
N ILE A 487 -26.90 -12.13 4.32
CA ILE A 487 -27.02 -11.18 5.42
C ILE A 487 -27.71 -9.91 4.89
N THR A 488 -28.57 -9.32 5.72
CA THR A 488 -29.22 -8.05 5.43
C THR A 488 -28.63 -6.97 6.30
N ILE A 489 -28.27 -5.85 5.67
CA ILE A 489 -27.80 -4.62 6.31
C ILE A 489 -28.83 -3.55 6.00
N GLN A 490 -29.39 -2.94 7.03
CA GLN A 490 -30.38 -1.89 6.87
C GLN A 490 -29.70 -0.53 6.72
N THR A 491 -30.19 0.30 5.81
CA THR A 491 -29.75 1.68 5.76
C THR A 491 -30.89 2.62 6.18
N LYS A 492 -30.62 3.45 7.15
CA LYS A 492 -31.49 4.51 7.60
C LYS A 492 -31.19 5.81 6.87
N ALA A 493 -32.24 6.57 6.54
CA ALA A 493 -32.01 7.90 6.00
C ALA A 493 -31.06 8.68 6.91
N ALA A 494 -30.12 9.40 6.30
CA ALA A 494 -29.27 10.31 7.03
C ALA A 494 -30.17 11.24 7.85
N ALA A 495 -29.86 11.44 9.13
CA ALA A 495 -30.64 12.28 10.01
C ALA A 495 -30.86 13.63 9.32
N ASN A 496 -32.12 14.06 9.24
CA ASN A 496 -32.53 15.26 8.54
C ASN A 496 -31.62 16.45 8.86
N THR A 497 -30.66 16.71 8.00
CA THR A 497 -30.32 18.08 7.70
C THR A 497 -31.58 18.70 7.13
N SER A 498 -32.03 19.87 7.63
CA SER A 498 -33.25 20.50 7.18
C SER A 498 -33.33 20.44 5.66
N SER A 499 -34.51 20.30 5.05
CA SER A 499 -34.67 20.26 3.58
C SER A 499 -33.95 21.40 2.86
N ASP A 500 -33.63 22.45 3.61
CA ASP A 500 -32.95 23.66 3.15
C ASP A 500 -31.43 23.66 3.42
N ALA A 501 -30.87 22.58 3.96
CA ALA A 501 -29.41 22.44 4.10
C ALA A 501 -28.76 22.16 2.74
N ILE A 502 -27.66 22.83 2.47
CA ILE A 502 -26.85 22.59 1.26
C ILE A 502 -26.10 21.27 1.43
N SER A 503 -26.36 20.30 0.55
CA SER A 503 -25.64 19.02 0.49
C SER A 503 -24.35 19.11 -0.34
N SER A 504 -24.35 19.95 -1.36
CA SER A 504 -23.17 20.20 -2.21
C SER A 504 -23.35 21.52 -2.99
N TYR A 505 -22.25 22.03 -3.53
CA TYR A 505 -22.28 23.15 -4.47
C TYR A 505 -21.24 22.97 -5.56
N ARG A 506 -21.52 23.53 -6.73
CA ARG A 506 -20.64 23.54 -7.88
C ARG A 506 -19.88 24.85 -7.97
N MET A 507 -18.58 24.79 -7.73
CA MET A 507 -17.69 25.93 -7.92
C MET A 507 -16.32 25.42 -8.33
N SER A 508 -15.67 26.06 -9.32
CA SER A 508 -14.26 25.81 -9.53
C SER A 508 -13.48 26.21 -8.29
N LYS A 509 -12.58 25.40 -7.85
CA LYS A 509 -11.67 25.69 -6.75
C LYS A 509 -10.44 26.48 -7.17
N HIS A 510 -10.23 26.62 -8.47
CA HIS A 510 -9.09 27.30 -9.08
C HIS A 510 -9.56 28.36 -10.07
N CYS A 511 -8.85 29.49 -10.09
CA CYS A 511 -9.04 30.57 -11.05
C CYS A 511 -7.67 30.96 -11.58
N TYR A 512 -7.56 31.06 -12.89
CA TYR A 512 -6.30 31.29 -13.60
C TYR A 512 -6.38 32.64 -14.28
N ILE A 513 -5.38 33.48 -14.05
CA ILE A 513 -5.31 34.84 -14.62
C ILE A 513 -3.93 35.17 -15.12
N LEU A 514 -3.83 36.08 -16.07
CA LEU A 514 -2.56 36.60 -16.51
C LEU A 514 -2.02 37.68 -15.57
N SER A 515 -0.71 37.73 -15.39
CA SER A 515 -0.03 38.76 -14.62
C SER A 515 -0.37 40.13 -15.18
N GLY A 516 -0.74 41.06 -14.30
CA GLY A 516 -1.18 42.39 -14.68
C GLY A 516 -2.69 42.53 -14.88
N SER A 517 -3.48 41.46 -14.69
CA SER A 517 -4.93 41.54 -14.60
C SER A 517 -5.37 42.53 -13.52
N SER A 518 -6.39 43.32 -13.80
CA SER A 518 -6.91 44.33 -12.87
C SER A 518 -7.80 43.75 -11.76
N SER A 519 -8.35 42.57 -11.97
CA SER A 519 -9.26 41.87 -11.04
C SER A 519 -9.28 40.40 -11.32
N ILE A 520 -9.79 39.62 -10.33
CA ILE A 520 -10.06 38.20 -10.44
C ILE A 520 -11.52 38.02 -10.86
N PRO A 521 -11.83 37.16 -11.85
CA PRO A 521 -13.21 36.87 -12.25
C PRO A 521 -13.88 35.91 -11.26
N LEU A 522 -14.05 36.34 -10.02
CA LEU A 522 -14.69 35.54 -8.97
C LEU A 522 -16.18 35.35 -9.27
N PRO A 523 -16.73 34.11 -9.14
CA PRO A 523 -18.13 33.84 -9.34
C PRO A 523 -18.99 34.61 -8.33
N GLN A 524 -20.05 35.25 -8.78
CA GLN A 524 -21.00 36.01 -7.94
C GLN A 524 -22.05 35.08 -7.32
N SER A 525 -22.22 33.89 -7.88
CA SER A 525 -23.13 32.86 -7.38
C SER A 525 -22.61 31.48 -7.71
N VAL A 526 -23.09 30.47 -6.96
CA VAL A 526 -22.82 29.07 -7.19
C VAL A 526 -24.14 28.30 -7.23
N GLU A 527 -24.20 27.28 -8.06
CA GLU A 527 -25.30 26.31 -8.03
C GLU A 527 -25.13 25.39 -6.81
N ALA A 528 -26.02 25.50 -5.85
CA ALA A 528 -26.07 24.65 -4.66
C ALA A 528 -27.16 23.60 -4.82
N THR A 529 -26.85 22.37 -4.43
CA THR A 529 -27.81 21.26 -4.31
C THR A 529 -28.19 21.13 -2.84
N PHE A 530 -29.46 21.10 -2.55
CA PHE A 530 -30.00 20.96 -1.21
C PHE A 530 -30.20 19.47 -0.84
N ALA A 531 -30.38 19.21 0.44
CA ALA A 531 -30.62 17.86 0.94
C ALA A 531 -31.87 17.18 0.35
N ASN A 532 -32.85 17.97 -0.08
CA ASN A 532 -34.06 17.51 -0.77
C ASN A 532 -33.87 17.26 -2.28
N GLY A 533 -32.62 17.38 -2.79
CA GLY A 533 -32.29 17.17 -4.20
C GLY A 533 -32.58 18.35 -5.12
N THR A 534 -33.18 19.45 -4.63
CA THR A 534 -33.40 20.65 -5.45
C THR A 534 -32.09 21.43 -5.63
N THR A 535 -31.97 22.18 -6.72
CA THR A 535 -30.85 23.07 -6.98
C THR A 535 -31.27 24.52 -6.99
N LYS A 536 -30.39 25.41 -6.53
CA LYS A 536 -30.60 26.85 -6.54
C LYS A 536 -29.26 27.58 -6.64
N ASN A 537 -29.23 28.67 -7.40
CA ASN A 537 -28.10 29.58 -7.40
C ASN A 537 -28.09 30.45 -6.15
N LEU A 538 -27.04 30.35 -5.36
CA LEU A 538 -26.84 31.12 -4.13
C LEU A 538 -25.72 32.13 -4.35
N PRO A 539 -25.87 33.36 -3.80
CA PRO A 539 -24.85 34.39 -3.91
C PRO A 539 -23.61 34.05 -3.10
N VAL A 540 -22.44 34.41 -3.66
CA VAL A 540 -21.15 34.31 -2.99
C VAL A 540 -20.66 35.71 -2.66
N THR A 541 -20.23 35.89 -1.42
CA THR A 541 -19.55 37.12 -0.98
C THR A 541 -18.09 36.81 -0.77
N TRP A 542 -17.21 37.45 -1.52
CA TRP A 542 -15.78 37.30 -1.43
C TRP A 542 -15.15 38.34 -0.51
N ASN A 543 -14.15 37.94 0.25
CA ASN A 543 -13.31 38.85 1.02
C ASN A 543 -12.34 39.61 0.12
N ASP A 544 -11.84 40.74 0.63
CA ASP A 544 -10.79 41.50 -0.04
C ASP A 544 -9.51 40.64 -0.16
N TYR A 545 -8.77 40.87 -1.24
CA TYR A 545 -7.51 40.19 -1.53
C TYR A 545 -6.42 41.16 -1.94
N ASP A 546 -5.16 40.74 -1.82
CA ASP A 546 -4.00 41.51 -2.21
C ASP A 546 -3.96 41.71 -3.74
N LYS A 547 -4.23 42.92 -4.21
CA LYS A 547 -4.21 43.25 -5.64
C LYS A 547 -2.79 43.33 -6.21
N ASP A 548 -1.76 43.52 -5.38
CA ASP A 548 -0.39 43.51 -5.84
C ASP A 548 0.11 42.08 -6.15
N ALA A 549 -0.51 41.06 -5.58
CA ALA A 549 -0.28 39.69 -5.97
C ALA A 549 -0.62 39.40 -7.44
N LEU A 550 -1.60 40.14 -8.03
CA LEU A 550 -1.97 40.01 -9.46
C LEU A 550 -0.87 40.48 -10.42
N LYS A 551 0.11 41.22 -9.94
CA LYS A 551 1.22 41.72 -10.74
C LYS A 551 2.41 40.76 -10.74
N LYS A 552 2.43 39.80 -9.85
CA LYS A 552 3.52 38.84 -9.66
C LYS A 552 3.26 37.60 -10.48
N SER A 553 4.02 37.43 -11.58
CA SER A 553 4.01 36.17 -12.33
C SER A 553 4.38 34.98 -11.40
N LYS A 554 3.72 33.84 -11.60
CA LYS A 554 3.83 32.63 -10.75
C LYS A 554 3.33 32.83 -9.31
N ALA A 555 2.60 33.89 -9.01
CA ALA A 555 1.93 33.99 -7.73
C ALA A 555 0.73 33.02 -7.66
N ILE A 556 0.59 32.30 -6.53
CA ILE A 556 -0.62 31.58 -6.20
C ILE A 556 -1.02 32.01 -4.80
N PHE A 557 -2.29 32.32 -4.62
CA PHE A 557 -2.83 32.74 -3.34
C PHE A 557 -4.31 32.34 -3.25
N GLN A 558 -4.84 32.39 -2.05
CA GLN A 558 -6.23 32.03 -1.82
C GLN A 558 -7.08 33.29 -1.61
N VAL A 559 -8.25 33.29 -2.21
CA VAL A 559 -9.31 34.24 -1.91
C VAL A 559 -10.41 33.47 -1.21
N THR A 560 -10.72 33.91 0.00
CA THR A 560 -11.80 33.30 0.81
C THR A 560 -13.10 34.08 0.64
N GLY A 561 -14.21 33.41 0.88
CA GLY A 561 -15.54 34.01 0.79
C GLY A 561 -16.57 33.17 1.53
N SER A 562 -17.82 33.45 1.31
CA SER A 562 -18.93 32.65 1.84
C SER A 562 -20.12 32.60 0.90
N ILE A 563 -20.74 31.43 0.79
CA ILE A 563 -22.07 31.26 0.22
C ILE A 563 -23.09 31.58 1.30
N LYS A 564 -24.09 32.41 0.97
CA LYS A 564 -25.13 32.76 1.90
C LYS A 564 -26.39 31.95 1.61
N ASN A 565 -26.85 31.16 2.62
CA ASN A 565 -28.10 30.43 2.58
C ASN A 565 -28.96 30.83 3.79
N GLY A 566 -29.87 31.83 3.62
CA GLY A 566 -30.54 32.42 4.75
C GLY A 566 -29.56 33.14 5.68
N GLU A 567 -29.55 32.75 6.93
CA GLU A 567 -28.61 33.26 7.96
C GLU A 567 -27.30 32.42 8.00
N GLU A 568 -27.28 31.24 7.39
CA GLU A 568 -26.10 30.37 7.31
C GLU A 568 -25.07 30.92 6.32
N LYS A 569 -23.79 30.88 6.72
CA LYS A 569 -22.65 31.22 5.89
C LYS A 569 -21.75 30.01 5.74
N ILE A 570 -21.64 29.49 4.52
CA ILE A 570 -20.76 28.36 4.19
C ILE A 570 -19.45 28.92 3.64
N PRO A 571 -18.32 28.69 4.30
CA PRO A 571 -17.04 29.19 3.83
C PRO A 571 -16.65 28.56 2.48
N VAL A 572 -16.11 29.36 1.59
CA VAL A 572 -15.57 28.95 0.31
C VAL A 572 -14.18 29.54 0.10
N THR A 573 -13.34 28.81 -0.62
CA THR A 573 -12.00 29.25 -0.95
C THR A 573 -11.75 29.01 -2.43
N MET A 574 -11.15 29.99 -3.11
CA MET A 574 -10.69 29.87 -4.48
C MET A 574 -9.20 30.12 -4.53
N THR A 575 -8.46 29.22 -5.13
CA THR A 575 -7.02 29.35 -5.36
C THR A 575 -6.82 30.11 -6.68
N ILE A 576 -6.07 31.18 -6.63
CA ILE A 576 -5.78 32.05 -7.78
C ILE A 576 -4.37 31.75 -8.27
N HIS A 577 -4.24 31.46 -9.54
CA HIS A 577 -2.97 31.21 -10.22
C HIS A 577 -2.69 32.36 -11.19
N VAL A 578 -1.54 33.03 -11.04
CA VAL A 578 -1.14 34.17 -11.86
C VAL A 578 0.01 33.79 -12.79
N TYR A 579 -0.20 33.85 -14.09
CA TYR A 579 0.76 33.39 -15.09
C TYR A 579 1.27 34.54 -15.96
N SER A 580 2.47 34.42 -16.51
CA SER A 580 3.06 35.49 -17.35
C SER A 580 2.37 35.62 -18.69
N GLN A 581 2.09 34.50 -19.35
CA GLN A 581 1.42 34.42 -20.65
C GLN A 581 1.23 32.95 -21.05
N ILE A 582 0.11 32.61 -21.67
CA ILE A 582 -0.04 31.34 -22.39
C ILE A 582 0.53 31.52 -23.77
N VAL A 583 1.31 30.61 -24.30
CA VAL A 583 1.96 30.74 -25.62
C VAL A 583 1.59 29.62 -26.58
N THR A 584 1.16 28.45 -26.08
CA THR A 584 0.78 27.30 -26.92
C THR A 584 -0.21 26.37 -26.22
N ALA A 585 -0.89 25.53 -27.00
CA ALA A 585 -1.66 24.41 -26.54
C ALA A 585 -1.10 23.12 -27.12
N GLN A 586 -1.31 22.01 -26.43
CA GLN A 586 -0.77 20.70 -26.77
C GLN A 586 -1.49 20.12 -28.01
N ASN A 587 -0.70 19.67 -28.96
CA ASN A 587 -1.19 18.87 -30.06
C ASN A 587 -1.52 17.44 -29.62
N TYR A 588 -2.43 16.80 -30.30
CA TYR A 588 -2.85 15.44 -30.04
C TYR A 588 -2.33 14.48 -31.12
N SER A 589 -1.99 13.27 -30.73
CA SER A 589 -1.72 12.15 -31.63
C SER A 589 -2.59 10.98 -31.23
N GLY A 590 -3.20 10.33 -32.21
CA GLY A 590 -4.09 9.21 -31.97
C GLY A 590 -4.14 8.22 -33.14
N ILE A 591 -4.86 7.15 -32.95
CA ILE A 591 -5.04 6.08 -33.92
C ILE A 591 -6.53 5.85 -34.11
N THR A 592 -6.95 5.49 -35.32
CA THR A 592 -8.31 5.04 -35.61
C THR A 592 -8.30 3.84 -36.56
N ALA A 593 -9.36 3.03 -36.52
CA ALA A 593 -9.55 1.94 -37.48
C ALA A 593 -9.93 2.51 -38.88
N PRO A 594 -9.68 1.76 -39.94
CA PRO A 594 -10.16 2.14 -41.28
C PRO A 594 -11.67 2.43 -41.26
N ASP A 595 -12.06 3.43 -42.04
CA ASP A 595 -13.44 3.91 -42.19
C ASP A 595 -14.16 4.25 -40.89
N THR A 596 -13.37 4.65 -39.85
CA THR A 596 -13.88 4.98 -38.52
C THR A 596 -13.45 6.39 -38.12
N MET A 597 -14.39 7.24 -37.73
CA MET A 597 -14.08 8.54 -37.14
C MET A 597 -13.40 8.35 -35.79
N PRO A 598 -12.26 9.03 -35.54
CA PRO A 598 -11.57 8.93 -34.26
C PRO A 598 -12.35 9.64 -33.15
N THR A 599 -12.19 9.13 -31.92
CA THR A 599 -12.57 9.90 -30.74
C THR A 599 -11.45 10.91 -30.45
N LEU A 600 -11.76 12.19 -30.51
CA LEU A 600 -10.83 13.28 -30.24
C LEU A 600 -10.98 13.72 -28.77
N PRO A 601 -9.87 14.17 -28.12
CA PRO A 601 -9.95 14.70 -26.78
C PRO A 601 -10.83 15.96 -26.75
N THR A 602 -11.54 16.13 -25.65
CA THR A 602 -12.40 17.30 -25.43
C THR A 602 -11.68 18.47 -24.80
N VAL A 603 -10.48 18.23 -24.29
CA VAL A 603 -9.60 19.24 -23.67
C VAL A 603 -8.17 19.12 -24.21
N SER A 604 -7.42 20.18 -24.10
CA SER A 604 -5.99 20.22 -24.44
C SER A 604 -5.23 21.05 -23.39
N MET A 605 -4.06 20.57 -22.99
CA MET A 605 -3.17 21.27 -22.10
C MET A 605 -2.59 22.52 -22.75
N THR A 606 -2.55 23.61 -22.02
CA THR A 606 -1.88 24.86 -22.45
C THR A 606 -0.55 25.03 -21.72
N TYR A 607 0.36 25.78 -22.33
CA TYR A 607 1.70 26.00 -21.78
C TYR A 607 1.99 27.49 -21.70
N SER A 608 2.60 27.91 -20.61
CA SER A 608 3.05 29.28 -20.40
C SER A 608 4.40 29.58 -21.12
N LYS A 609 4.77 30.83 -21.17
CA LYS A 609 5.98 31.30 -21.88
C LYS A 609 7.28 30.64 -21.37
N ASP A 610 7.31 30.21 -20.15
CA ASP A 610 8.47 29.52 -19.57
C ASP A 610 8.46 27.99 -19.82
N GLY A 611 7.49 27.49 -20.59
CA GLY A 611 7.36 26.06 -20.91
C GLY A 611 6.62 25.23 -19.85
N SER A 612 6.19 25.84 -18.75
CA SER A 612 5.41 25.15 -17.73
C SER A 612 4.03 24.80 -18.25
N ALA A 613 3.54 23.59 -17.94
CA ALA A 613 2.14 23.21 -18.15
C ALA A 613 1.24 24.15 -17.33
N PHE A 614 0.16 24.58 -17.93
CA PHE A 614 -0.75 25.54 -17.33
C PHE A 614 -2.02 24.83 -16.84
N GLU A 615 -2.96 24.63 -17.74
CA GLU A 615 -4.21 23.95 -17.46
C GLU A 615 -4.81 23.38 -18.75
N GLU A 616 -5.69 22.41 -18.62
CA GLU A 616 -6.50 21.91 -19.72
C GLU A 616 -7.69 22.83 -19.97
N PHE A 617 -7.84 23.26 -21.21
CA PHE A 617 -9.01 24.00 -21.66
C PHE A 617 -9.76 23.25 -22.74
N PRO A 618 -11.09 23.49 -22.87
CA PRO A 618 -11.88 22.87 -23.92
C PRO A 618 -11.29 23.12 -25.31
N VAL A 619 -11.23 22.07 -26.10
CA VAL A 619 -10.78 22.15 -27.51
C VAL A 619 -11.96 21.98 -28.46
N THR A 620 -11.98 22.78 -29.50
CA THR A 620 -12.94 22.67 -30.61
C THR A 620 -12.19 22.18 -31.83
N TRP A 621 -12.55 20.99 -32.31
CA TRP A 621 -11.97 20.40 -33.53
C TRP A 621 -12.79 20.73 -34.78
N ASP A 622 -12.14 21.07 -35.89
CA ASP A 622 -12.79 21.23 -37.18
C ASP A 622 -12.98 19.86 -37.84
N THR A 623 -14.08 19.24 -37.53
CA THR A 623 -14.48 17.95 -38.11
C THR A 623 -15.49 18.11 -39.25
N SER A 624 -15.85 19.33 -39.65
CA SER A 624 -16.95 19.64 -40.59
C SER A 624 -16.80 19.01 -41.97
N LYS A 625 -15.56 18.73 -42.38
CA LYS A 625 -15.22 18.11 -43.67
C LYS A 625 -14.80 16.65 -43.58
N LEU A 626 -14.84 16.09 -42.41
CA LEU A 626 -14.41 14.72 -42.18
C LEU A 626 -15.59 13.76 -42.23
N THR A 627 -15.35 12.62 -42.87
CA THR A 627 -16.28 11.49 -42.91
C THR A 627 -15.50 10.22 -42.58
N ASN A 628 -16.16 9.12 -42.30
CA ASN A 628 -15.48 7.83 -42.10
C ASN A 628 -14.49 7.51 -43.23
N THR A 629 -14.85 7.83 -44.50
CA THR A 629 -13.96 7.61 -45.65
C THR A 629 -12.70 8.48 -45.65
N SER A 630 -12.64 9.55 -44.86
CA SER A 630 -11.41 10.31 -44.64
C SER A 630 -10.31 9.48 -43.98
N PHE A 631 -10.71 8.37 -43.35
CA PHE A 631 -9.82 7.45 -42.60
C PHE A 631 -9.76 6.06 -43.28
N SER A 632 -9.98 5.94 -44.56
CA SER A 632 -10.01 4.66 -45.27
C SER A 632 -8.66 4.05 -45.56
N LYS A 633 -7.60 4.87 -45.65
CA LYS A 633 -6.27 4.41 -46.08
C LYS A 633 -5.44 3.93 -44.86
N VAL A 634 -5.26 2.62 -44.71
CA VAL A 634 -4.33 2.06 -43.68
C VAL A 634 -2.92 2.63 -43.86
N GLY A 635 -2.31 3.00 -42.80
CA GLY A 635 -0.99 3.70 -42.74
C GLY A 635 -1.07 5.19 -43.10
N GLY A 636 -2.26 5.69 -43.48
CA GLY A 636 -2.48 7.11 -43.69
C GLY A 636 -2.43 7.94 -42.43
N LEU A 637 -2.02 9.20 -42.58
CA LEU A 637 -2.03 10.18 -41.48
C LEU A 637 -3.03 11.28 -41.85
N VAL A 638 -4.01 11.51 -41.01
CA VAL A 638 -5.02 12.56 -41.16
C VAL A 638 -4.77 13.62 -40.09
N THR A 639 -4.55 14.86 -40.53
CA THR A 639 -4.40 15.99 -39.61
C THR A 639 -5.71 16.74 -39.49
N ILE A 640 -6.18 16.94 -38.28
CA ILE A 640 -7.39 17.65 -37.91
C ILE A 640 -6.99 18.94 -37.19
N ASN A 641 -7.42 20.07 -37.70
CA ASN A 641 -7.15 21.35 -37.03
C ASN A 641 -8.20 21.58 -35.94
N GLY A 642 -7.75 22.25 -34.90
CA GLY A 642 -8.60 22.62 -33.77
C GLY A 642 -8.14 23.93 -33.15
N SER A 643 -8.89 24.37 -32.18
CA SER A 643 -8.57 25.58 -31.41
C SER A 643 -8.93 25.41 -29.94
N VAL A 644 -8.11 25.95 -29.09
CA VAL A 644 -8.33 26.05 -27.64
C VAL A 644 -8.56 27.52 -27.32
N THR A 645 -9.66 27.82 -26.63
CA THR A 645 -9.90 29.16 -26.11
C THR A 645 -9.59 29.19 -24.62
N ALA A 646 -8.57 29.92 -24.23
CA ALA A 646 -8.12 30.04 -22.85
C ALA A 646 -7.89 31.52 -22.49
N LEU A 647 -8.45 31.98 -21.39
CA LEU A 647 -8.32 33.34 -20.86
C LEU A 647 -8.64 34.45 -21.87
N GLY A 648 -9.58 34.19 -22.78
CA GLY A 648 -10.01 35.17 -23.80
C GLY A 648 -9.21 35.15 -25.09
N GLU A 649 -8.16 34.35 -25.19
CA GLU A 649 -7.33 34.15 -26.37
C GLU A 649 -7.56 32.76 -26.99
N THR A 650 -7.27 32.65 -28.30
CA THR A 650 -7.43 31.38 -29.03
C THR A 650 -6.09 30.86 -29.53
N TYR A 651 -5.81 29.61 -29.22
CA TYR A 651 -4.56 28.91 -29.56
C TYR A 651 -4.85 27.78 -30.55
N PRO A 652 -4.12 27.72 -31.68
CA PRO A 652 -4.28 26.63 -32.64
C PRO A 652 -3.71 25.33 -32.06
N VAL A 653 -4.38 24.23 -32.35
CA VAL A 653 -3.92 22.84 -32.05
C VAL A 653 -4.19 21.93 -33.24
N THR A 654 -3.47 20.85 -33.32
CA THR A 654 -3.67 19.83 -34.35
C THR A 654 -3.81 18.45 -33.72
N ALA A 655 -4.68 17.63 -34.28
CA ALA A 655 -4.73 16.19 -34.00
C ALA A 655 -4.17 15.44 -35.22
N SER A 656 -3.13 14.66 -35.01
CA SER A 656 -2.52 13.78 -36.00
C SER A 656 -3.04 12.37 -35.77
N ILE A 657 -3.93 11.91 -36.64
CA ILE A 657 -4.60 10.61 -36.53
C ILE A 657 -4.04 9.64 -37.56
N ARG A 658 -3.42 8.58 -37.08
CA ARG A 658 -2.98 7.47 -37.93
C ARG A 658 -4.08 6.47 -38.11
N VAL A 659 -4.29 6.04 -39.34
CA VAL A 659 -5.24 4.96 -39.66
C VAL A 659 -4.50 3.63 -39.55
N ALA A 660 -4.87 2.80 -38.57
CA ALA A 660 -4.31 1.47 -38.38
C ALA A 660 -5.31 0.38 -38.78
N SER A 661 -4.80 -0.77 -39.20
CA SER A 661 -5.63 -1.94 -39.48
C SER A 661 -6.39 -2.43 -38.25
N PRO A 662 -7.55 -3.07 -38.39
CA PRO A 662 -8.52 -3.21 -37.32
C PRO A 662 -7.92 -3.88 -36.08
N VAL A 663 -8.22 -3.38 -34.98
CA VAL A 663 -7.91 -3.72 -33.62
C VAL A 663 -6.87 -2.74 -33.17
N TYR A 664 -7.10 -2.02 -32.24
CA TYR A 664 -5.95 -1.72 -31.47
C TYR A 664 -6.01 -0.34 -30.92
N GLY A 665 -6.37 -0.33 -29.72
CA GLY A 665 -6.05 0.70 -28.74
C GLY A 665 -4.56 1.05 -28.73
N GLU A 666 -4.16 1.99 -27.94
CA GLU A 666 -2.79 2.44 -27.76
C GLU A 666 -1.79 1.27 -27.72
N SER A 667 -0.63 1.42 -28.34
CA SER A 667 0.46 0.46 -28.22
C SER A 667 0.87 0.31 -26.77
N VAL A 668 0.49 -0.78 -26.15
CA VAL A 668 0.81 -1.11 -24.76
C VAL A 668 1.85 -2.22 -24.75
N ASN A 669 2.84 -2.09 -23.92
CA ASN A 669 3.77 -3.19 -23.66
C ASN A 669 3.04 -4.31 -22.89
N ILE A 670 2.69 -5.40 -23.58
CA ILE A 670 2.01 -6.55 -23.00
C ILE A 670 2.99 -7.63 -22.48
N ALA A 671 4.29 -7.46 -22.64
CA ALA A 671 5.25 -8.45 -22.17
C ALA A 671 5.16 -8.70 -20.66
N PRO A 672 4.92 -7.70 -19.79
CA PRO A 672 4.71 -7.94 -18.37
C PRO A 672 3.40 -8.68 -18.00
N ASP A 673 2.43 -8.72 -18.91
CA ASP A 673 1.10 -9.32 -18.67
C ASP A 673 1.04 -10.82 -19.05
N TYR A 674 2.17 -11.48 -19.14
CA TYR A 674 2.24 -12.89 -19.47
C TYR A 674 1.58 -13.78 -18.41
N LEU A 675 0.99 -14.91 -18.85
CA LEU A 675 0.47 -15.95 -17.97
C LEU A 675 1.57 -16.96 -17.60
N ASP A 676 2.43 -17.30 -18.56
CA ASP A 676 3.53 -18.21 -18.37
C ASP A 676 4.73 -17.80 -19.23
N LEU A 677 5.93 -18.01 -18.71
CA LEU A 677 7.19 -17.65 -19.34
C LEU A 677 8.18 -18.80 -19.20
N THR A 678 8.56 -19.40 -20.32
CA THR A 678 9.48 -20.53 -20.34
C THR A 678 10.68 -20.29 -21.23
N GLN A 679 11.74 -21.04 -20.99
CA GLN A 679 12.97 -21.04 -21.78
C GLN A 679 13.47 -22.46 -22.06
N SER A 680 14.02 -22.69 -23.26
CA SER A 680 14.58 -23.98 -23.62
C SER A 680 15.97 -24.23 -23.05
N CYS A 681 16.68 -23.21 -22.63
CA CYS A 681 18.03 -23.31 -22.04
C CYS A 681 18.01 -22.76 -20.59
N LYS A 682 18.95 -23.27 -19.78
CA LYS A 682 19.09 -22.77 -18.39
C LYS A 682 20.32 -21.89 -18.27
N SER A 683 20.14 -20.67 -17.84
CA SER A 683 21.20 -19.89 -17.21
C SER A 683 21.15 -20.13 -15.70
N ALA A 684 22.25 -20.51 -15.09
CA ALA A 684 22.28 -20.85 -13.66
C ALA A 684 22.25 -19.62 -12.74
N SER A 685 22.44 -18.42 -13.28
CA SER A 685 22.69 -17.23 -12.47
C SER A 685 21.85 -16.01 -12.84
N ASP A 686 21.13 -16.04 -13.95
CA ASP A 686 20.42 -14.88 -14.48
C ASP A 686 18.90 -15.02 -14.36
N ASN A 687 18.21 -13.91 -14.39
CA ASN A 687 16.77 -13.84 -14.17
C ASN A 687 16.00 -13.81 -15.49
N LEU A 688 15.24 -14.85 -15.79
CA LEU A 688 14.39 -14.91 -16.98
C LEU A 688 13.32 -13.80 -16.99
N LEU A 689 12.81 -13.40 -15.84
CA LEU A 689 11.81 -12.35 -15.72
C LEU A 689 12.32 -10.96 -16.15
N ALA A 690 13.64 -10.77 -16.17
CA ALA A 690 14.25 -9.50 -16.60
C ALA A 690 14.00 -9.18 -18.09
N ILE A 691 13.52 -10.12 -18.88
CA ILE A 691 13.17 -9.86 -20.29
C ILE A 691 11.75 -9.36 -20.48
N VAL A 692 10.89 -9.43 -19.45
CA VAL A 692 9.45 -9.07 -19.52
C VAL A 692 9.01 -8.18 -18.38
N ASP A 693 9.90 -7.70 -17.51
CA ASP A 693 9.58 -6.91 -16.33
C ASP A 693 9.17 -5.45 -16.63
N GLY A 694 9.24 -5.04 -17.89
CA GLY A 694 8.96 -3.67 -18.32
C GLY A 694 10.05 -2.66 -17.96
N ILE A 695 11.16 -3.11 -17.36
CA ILE A 695 12.25 -2.25 -16.90
C ILE A 695 13.40 -2.27 -17.90
N ARG A 696 13.74 -1.10 -18.44
CA ARG A 696 15.01 -0.91 -19.15
C ARG A 696 16.07 -0.57 -18.11
N SER A 697 17.03 -1.47 -17.91
CA SER A 697 18.18 -1.16 -17.07
C SER A 697 19.12 -0.18 -17.79
N ASP A 698 19.11 1.06 -17.35
CA ASP A 698 19.96 2.13 -17.92
C ASP A 698 21.36 2.22 -17.29
N THR A 699 21.64 1.38 -16.31
CA THR A 699 22.90 1.42 -15.60
C THR A 699 23.95 0.52 -16.24
N ASN A 700 25.12 1.07 -16.54
CA ASN A 700 26.33 0.33 -16.88
C ASN A 700 26.78 -0.67 -15.79
N GLY A 701 26.03 -0.79 -14.72
CA GLY A 701 26.29 -1.67 -13.59
C GLY A 701 25.70 -3.08 -13.74
N GLY A 702 25.04 -3.36 -14.84
CA GLY A 702 24.50 -4.70 -15.11
C GLY A 702 25.53 -5.83 -15.09
N GLY A 703 26.81 -5.48 -15.08
CA GLY A 703 27.91 -6.46 -15.11
C GLY A 703 28.02 -7.38 -13.90
N SER A 704 27.44 -7.01 -12.76
CA SER A 704 27.54 -7.83 -11.55
C SER A 704 26.21 -8.34 -11.01
N SER A 705 25.06 -7.88 -11.52
CA SER A 705 23.76 -8.30 -11.02
C SER A 705 23.03 -9.20 -12.01
N SER A 706 23.05 -10.49 -11.74
CA SER A 706 22.30 -11.51 -12.49
C SER A 706 20.78 -11.33 -12.43
N SER A 707 20.28 -10.48 -11.56
CA SER A 707 18.84 -10.23 -11.40
C SER A 707 18.26 -9.28 -12.45
N LEU A 708 19.10 -8.51 -13.16
CA LEU A 708 18.68 -7.47 -14.12
C LEU A 708 18.84 -7.89 -15.59
N ARG A 709 19.20 -9.12 -15.83
CA ARG A 709 19.44 -9.63 -17.18
C ARG A 709 19.12 -11.12 -17.30
N TRP A 710 18.97 -11.56 -18.53
CA TRP A 710 18.96 -12.97 -18.90
C TRP A 710 20.05 -13.26 -19.94
N THR A 711 20.69 -14.41 -19.85
CA THR A 711 21.68 -14.88 -20.83
C THR A 711 21.74 -16.40 -20.88
N ASN A 712 22.09 -16.95 -22.03
CA ASN A 712 22.40 -18.36 -22.23
C ASN A 712 23.89 -18.71 -22.06
N TRP A 713 24.65 -17.88 -21.33
CA TRP A 713 26.13 -18.01 -21.22
C TRP A 713 26.60 -19.43 -20.84
N ASN A 714 25.90 -20.08 -19.93
CA ASN A 714 26.26 -21.44 -19.49
C ASN A 714 25.94 -22.52 -20.51
N THR A 715 25.13 -22.24 -21.51
CA THR A 715 24.74 -23.17 -22.60
C THR A 715 25.19 -22.71 -23.98
N ARG A 716 26.09 -21.72 -24.05
CA ARG A 716 26.54 -21.09 -25.28
C ARG A 716 27.25 -22.04 -26.26
N ASN A 717 27.65 -23.24 -25.81
CA ASN A 717 28.26 -24.28 -26.61
C ASN A 717 27.22 -25.31 -27.11
N ASP A 718 25.98 -25.19 -26.71
CA ASP A 718 24.88 -26.03 -27.20
C ASP A 718 24.59 -25.64 -28.65
N THR A 719 24.29 -26.61 -29.45
CA THR A 719 24.03 -26.40 -30.89
C THR A 719 22.68 -25.81 -31.20
N ASP A 720 21.77 -25.78 -30.17
CA ASP A 720 20.41 -25.32 -30.35
C ASP A 720 20.27 -23.83 -29.96
N SER A 721 19.58 -23.09 -30.80
CA SER A 721 19.21 -21.72 -30.50
C SER A 721 18.28 -21.68 -29.29
N PRO A 722 18.50 -20.77 -28.32
CA PRO A 722 17.59 -20.65 -27.18
C PRO A 722 16.19 -20.17 -27.63
N VAL A 723 15.16 -20.80 -27.09
CA VAL A 723 13.78 -20.44 -27.34
C VAL A 723 13.20 -19.87 -26.05
N ILE A 724 12.55 -18.71 -26.16
CA ILE A 724 11.81 -18.07 -25.08
C ILE A 724 10.35 -18.04 -25.51
N THR A 725 9.46 -18.53 -24.66
CA THR A 725 8.04 -18.60 -24.93
C THR A 725 7.27 -17.77 -23.89
N LEU A 726 6.49 -16.82 -24.37
CA LEU A 726 5.54 -16.05 -23.58
C LEU A 726 4.13 -16.55 -23.87
N THR A 727 3.36 -16.80 -22.83
CA THR A 727 1.96 -17.23 -22.97
C THR A 727 1.05 -16.20 -22.27
N TRP A 728 -0.01 -15.80 -22.92
CA TRP A 728 -1.04 -14.91 -22.35
C TRP A 728 -2.36 -15.67 -22.19
N ALA A 729 -3.17 -15.24 -21.23
CA ALA A 729 -4.47 -15.87 -20.96
C ALA A 729 -5.47 -15.72 -22.11
N THR A 730 -5.29 -14.72 -22.97
CA THR A 730 -6.11 -14.44 -24.15
C THR A 730 -5.21 -14.13 -25.34
N ALA A 731 -5.71 -14.34 -26.55
CA ALA A 731 -4.98 -13.94 -27.75
C ALA A 731 -4.83 -12.42 -27.83
N HIS A 732 -3.60 -11.97 -28.09
CA HIS A 732 -3.28 -10.56 -28.32
C HIS A 732 -2.78 -10.37 -29.74
N LEU A 733 -3.00 -9.18 -30.30
CA LEU A 733 -2.31 -8.77 -31.49
C LEU A 733 -1.04 -8.03 -31.14
N VAL A 734 0.06 -8.51 -31.65
CA VAL A 734 1.39 -7.93 -31.48
C VAL A 734 1.85 -7.38 -32.82
N ASP A 735 2.11 -6.09 -32.89
CA ASP A 735 2.59 -5.40 -34.10
C ASP A 735 4.09 -5.13 -34.07
N GLN A 736 4.70 -5.18 -32.89
CA GLN A 736 6.13 -4.91 -32.70
C GLN A 736 6.70 -5.69 -31.50
N ILE A 737 7.93 -6.16 -31.64
CA ILE A 737 8.75 -6.70 -30.54
C ILE A 737 10.05 -5.88 -30.48
N ASN A 738 10.36 -5.33 -29.32
CA ASN A 738 11.61 -4.64 -29.05
C ASN A 738 12.50 -5.50 -28.17
N LEU A 739 13.67 -5.88 -28.67
CA LEU A 739 14.67 -6.65 -27.94
C LEU A 739 15.80 -5.74 -27.49
N TYR A 740 16.08 -5.72 -26.20
CA TYR A 740 17.17 -4.97 -25.57
C TYR A 740 18.29 -5.94 -25.18
N TYR A 741 19.48 -5.73 -25.75
CA TYR A 741 20.62 -6.61 -25.53
C TYR A 741 21.58 -6.01 -24.51
N TYR A 742 22.12 -6.89 -23.66
CA TYR A 742 23.17 -6.54 -22.73
C TYR A 742 24.55 -6.71 -23.40
N THR A 743 25.44 -5.74 -23.23
CA THR A 743 26.84 -5.79 -23.71
C THR A 743 27.78 -5.63 -22.53
N GLU A 744 28.68 -6.60 -22.34
CA GLU A 744 29.66 -6.60 -21.25
C GLU A 744 30.91 -5.77 -21.57
N ASN A 745 31.25 -5.66 -22.87
CA ASN A 745 32.40 -4.90 -23.38
C ASN A 745 32.12 -4.31 -24.76
N VAL A 746 32.62 -3.12 -24.99
CA VAL A 746 32.42 -2.30 -26.21
C VAL A 746 32.92 -3.00 -27.49
N SER A 747 33.73 -4.04 -27.36
CA SER A 747 34.38 -4.74 -28.50
C SER A 747 33.75 -6.06 -28.91
N THR A 748 32.76 -6.55 -28.16
CA THR A 748 32.10 -7.81 -28.48
C THR A 748 30.60 -7.64 -28.39
N SER A 749 29.95 -7.50 -29.55
CA SER A 749 28.49 -7.56 -29.66
C SER A 749 28.02 -8.92 -29.18
N GLN A 750 27.01 -8.92 -28.32
CA GLN A 750 26.32 -10.14 -27.86
C GLN A 750 24.94 -10.27 -28.50
N GLU A 751 24.71 -9.56 -29.57
CA GLU A 751 23.54 -9.74 -30.41
C GLU A 751 23.50 -11.15 -31.00
N PRO A 752 22.34 -11.81 -31.03
CA PRO A 752 22.17 -13.00 -31.82
C PRO A 752 22.38 -12.68 -33.31
N THR A 753 22.98 -13.60 -34.05
CA THR A 753 23.20 -13.47 -35.50
C THR A 753 21.88 -13.51 -36.29
N SER A 754 20.84 -14.09 -35.72
CA SER A 754 19.49 -14.12 -36.27
C SER A 754 18.49 -14.32 -35.15
N VAL A 755 17.29 -13.78 -35.35
CA VAL A 755 16.13 -13.96 -34.45
C VAL A 755 14.97 -14.47 -35.30
N LYS A 756 14.22 -15.44 -34.79
CA LYS A 756 13.03 -15.99 -35.40
C LYS A 756 11.85 -15.78 -34.44
N PHE A 757 10.75 -15.34 -34.97
CA PHE A 757 9.51 -15.20 -34.20
C PHE A 757 8.47 -16.20 -34.67
N GLU A 758 7.77 -16.79 -33.71
CA GLU A 758 6.68 -17.72 -33.98
C GLU A 758 5.52 -17.40 -33.02
N TYR A 759 4.28 -17.66 -33.49
CA TYR A 759 3.08 -17.56 -32.63
C TYR A 759 2.30 -18.85 -32.61
N SER A 760 1.55 -19.07 -31.53
CA SER A 760 0.59 -20.17 -31.42
C SER A 760 -0.71 -19.69 -30.78
N LEU A 761 -1.85 -20.17 -31.25
CA LEU A 761 -3.17 -19.89 -30.67
C LEU A 761 -3.63 -21.01 -29.70
N ASN A 762 -2.92 -22.14 -29.69
CA ASN A 762 -3.27 -23.31 -28.88
C ASN A 762 -2.14 -23.83 -27.99
N GLY A 763 -0.97 -23.16 -28.01
CA GLY A 763 0.20 -23.50 -27.21
C GLY A 763 1.04 -24.70 -27.74
N SER A 764 0.66 -25.30 -28.87
CA SER A 764 1.33 -26.47 -29.44
C SER A 764 1.74 -26.30 -30.91
N ASP A 765 0.95 -25.64 -31.70
CA ASP A 765 1.20 -25.45 -33.14
C ASP A 765 1.76 -24.05 -33.36
N PHE A 766 3.07 -23.96 -33.60
CA PHE A 766 3.76 -22.68 -33.79
C PHE A 766 3.91 -22.37 -35.28
N VAL A 767 3.61 -21.16 -35.67
CA VAL A 767 3.71 -20.62 -37.02
C VAL A 767 4.69 -19.47 -37.03
N GLU A 768 5.63 -19.50 -37.97
CA GLU A 768 6.59 -18.42 -38.14
C GLU A 768 5.93 -17.11 -38.58
N ILE A 769 6.39 -16.01 -38.04
CA ILE A 769 5.90 -14.66 -38.36
C ILE A 769 6.92 -13.99 -39.28
N ASP A 770 6.46 -13.55 -40.46
CA ASP A 770 7.23 -12.64 -41.30
C ASP A 770 7.40 -11.28 -40.59
N HIS A 771 8.63 -10.84 -40.49
CA HIS A 771 8.99 -9.56 -39.90
C HIS A 771 9.90 -8.75 -40.80
N GLU A 772 9.88 -7.43 -40.65
CA GLU A 772 10.82 -6.56 -41.38
C GLU A 772 12.20 -6.64 -40.72
N GLU A 773 13.23 -6.25 -41.49
CA GLU A 773 14.59 -6.17 -40.92
C GLU A 773 14.59 -5.27 -39.67
N ALA A 774 15.37 -5.67 -38.68
CA ALA A 774 15.46 -4.99 -37.41
C ALA A 774 15.88 -3.52 -37.57
N VAL A 775 15.05 -2.62 -37.05
CA VAL A 775 15.40 -1.21 -36.94
C VAL A 775 16.11 -0.99 -35.60
N LYS A 776 17.34 -0.47 -35.65
CA LYS A 776 18.08 -0.12 -34.44
C LYS A 776 17.36 1.03 -33.72
N ILE A 777 16.95 0.78 -32.49
CA ILE A 777 16.29 1.79 -31.64
C ILE A 777 17.41 2.56 -30.94
N PRO A 778 17.52 3.89 -31.16
CA PRO A 778 18.49 4.70 -30.41
C PRO A 778 18.24 4.60 -28.92
N ASP A 779 19.29 4.33 -28.13
CA ASP A 779 19.18 4.44 -26.68
C ASP A 779 19.08 5.89 -26.29
N VAL A 780 17.98 6.29 -25.67
CA VAL A 780 17.66 7.69 -25.31
C VAL A 780 18.31 8.09 -23.99
N THR A 781 19.08 7.23 -23.36
CA THR A 781 19.68 7.48 -22.06
C THR A 781 21.16 7.83 -22.14
N THR A 782 21.39 9.13 -21.89
CA THR A 782 22.61 9.71 -21.34
C THR A 782 23.96 9.28 -21.89
N GLY A 783 24.42 10.01 -22.80
CA GLY A 783 25.73 10.58 -23.13
C GLY A 783 27.04 10.02 -22.64
N SER A 784 27.14 8.75 -22.27
CA SER A 784 28.48 8.22 -22.01
C SER A 784 28.53 6.69 -22.01
N ALA A 785 28.14 6.01 -22.90
CA ALA A 785 28.62 4.68 -23.23
C ALA A 785 27.75 4.14 -24.34
N THR A 786 28.34 4.22 -25.40
CA THR A 786 28.84 3.05 -26.06
C THR A 786 27.85 1.89 -25.97
N ASP A 787 26.90 1.94 -26.93
CA ASP A 787 26.45 0.74 -27.60
C ASP A 787 25.60 -0.26 -26.82
N LYS A 788 24.57 0.21 -26.15
CA LYS A 788 23.41 -0.63 -25.91
C LYS A 788 22.66 -0.81 -27.22
N ILE A 789 22.62 -2.02 -27.73
CA ILE A 789 22.00 -2.32 -29.00
C ILE A 789 20.57 -2.79 -28.70
N SER A 790 19.61 -2.09 -29.23
CA SER A 790 18.20 -2.48 -29.16
C SER A 790 17.69 -2.62 -30.58
N ASN A 791 16.97 -3.70 -30.85
CA ASN A 791 16.39 -3.97 -32.15
C ASN A 791 14.86 -4.02 -32.03
N GLY A 792 14.19 -3.22 -32.82
CA GLY A 792 12.73 -3.28 -33.01
C GLY A 792 12.39 -4.09 -34.26
N TYR A 793 11.51 -5.04 -34.11
CA TYR A 793 10.99 -5.87 -35.19
C TYR A 793 9.52 -5.58 -35.36
N SER A 794 9.13 -5.13 -36.56
CA SER A 794 7.73 -4.87 -36.90
C SER A 794 7.17 -6.03 -37.71
N PHE A 795 5.96 -6.44 -37.40
CA PHE A 795 5.28 -7.53 -38.09
C PHE A 795 4.32 -6.98 -39.14
N LYS A 796 4.12 -7.78 -40.24
CA LYS A 796 3.22 -7.43 -41.34
C LYS A 796 1.83 -7.91 -41.05
#